data_f6f603a639ce8314fae59215b980fb68
#
_entry.id   f6f603a639ce8314fae59215b980fb68
#
_cell.length_a   1.000
_cell.length_b   1.000
_cell.length_c   1.000
_cell.angle_alpha   90.00
_cell.angle_beta   90.00
_cell.angle_gamma   90.00
#
_symmetry.space_group_name_H-M   'P 1'
#
loop_
_entity.id
_entity.type
_entity.pdbx_description
1 polymer ?
#
loop_
_entity_poly.entity_id
_entity_poly.type
_entity_poly.pdbx_seq_one_letter_code
_entity_poly.pdbx_strand_id
1 'polypeptide(L)'
;MSWHRPSSLALGLALFASLTTAANIEVTVGKDGKLEFVPPNIKAQIGDTVTYKFFAKNHAVAQSTFADPCHLQENGIFSGFTPNASPDIAAPTDFTITINDTKPLWFYCPQTNGNHCQNGMVHAINAPDTGNTFDAYRAKAQQAATPSTPPAGTLPVGGLRKLHIDVGFNGELMFNPNNVTELVGTVVEFSYNPANHSIVQSSFDKPCQPIEREGGGFVAPFVPTQQTPSGVTFEVTLTNSDPIWFYCAQTKKSHCQSGMVGSINAATEGEKTFQAFKDLAAKASPSTIGPDSPVVGALKVNGTFISSLGGTVLDTTTLDPSLGSEIPPPEMNYPPYIGGMAGGNQPASYNWGDNITDEAVAILQSLQYVDNFIVVLLLEGFNRVNQGQWSDVYPGSITQTLGSLVAQSLIHRRTYTDSLQHFGKDVVSVCNNYDMDAALKDVDTWLTTVLTGLHLSIGATLDALTLLATSDPWTTPALATGLGSQARMSALVNLMQNHVAAAAPREVLIPHELATSYIASHYAPDASCGPPSTTKDATKSFPALVIKDKVVQPDTNRVTEITIEIPKDTQGGLFIAWLGPWGGLKFTSVDATDSTAYVPDSLSGHVWAVLTNKDGVKVADLDTVTIAGPEILWVSQQWSVSDF
;
A
#
# COMPACT_ATOMS: atom_id res chain seq x y z
N MET A 1 49.45 15.91 -54.79
CA MET A 1 48.33 16.75 -54.29
C MET A 1 47.57 15.98 -53.26
N SER A 2 47.87 16.26 -51.99
CA SER A 2 47.28 15.59 -50.81
C SER A 2 46.13 16.44 -50.26
N TRP A 3 44.97 15.85 -50.13
CA TRP A 3 43.83 16.49 -49.48
C TRP A 3 43.78 16.08 -48.03
N HIS A 4 44.00 17.05 -47.12
CA HIS A 4 43.74 16.91 -45.68
C HIS A 4 42.24 17.07 -45.40
N ARG A 5 41.67 16.14 -44.66
CA ARG A 5 40.34 16.27 -44.02
C ARG A 5 40.54 16.84 -42.61
N PRO A 6 39.73 17.81 -42.15
CA PRO A 6 39.77 18.24 -40.76
C PRO A 6 38.94 17.31 -39.88
N SER A 7 39.51 16.92 -38.76
CA SER A 7 38.89 16.14 -37.69
C SER A 7 37.94 17.06 -36.91
N SER A 8 36.64 16.73 -36.91
CA SER A 8 35.65 17.37 -36.07
C SER A 8 35.72 16.76 -34.67
N LEU A 9 36.21 17.52 -33.69
CA LEU A 9 36.10 17.23 -32.27
C LEU A 9 34.62 17.42 -31.86
N ALA A 10 33.89 16.34 -31.62
CA ALA A 10 32.60 16.42 -30.95
C ALA A 10 32.83 16.57 -29.45
N LEU A 11 32.55 17.76 -28.91
CA LEU A 11 32.53 18.04 -27.49
C LEU A 11 31.25 17.46 -26.92
N GLY A 12 31.33 16.27 -26.29
CA GLY A 12 30.21 15.67 -25.56
C GLY A 12 29.96 16.49 -24.29
N LEU A 13 28.87 17.24 -24.25
CA LEU A 13 28.35 17.83 -23.02
C LEU A 13 27.75 16.70 -22.20
N ALA A 14 28.49 16.19 -21.18
CA ALA A 14 27.94 15.34 -20.16
C ALA A 14 27.04 16.18 -19.24
N LEU A 15 25.72 16.09 -19.41
CA LEU A 15 24.79 16.57 -18.40
C LEU A 15 24.95 15.66 -17.17
N PHE A 16 25.66 16.13 -16.17
CA PHE A 16 25.54 15.59 -14.82
C PHE A 16 24.17 16.02 -14.28
N ALA A 17 23.16 15.16 -14.36
CA ALA A 17 21.97 15.26 -13.53
C ALA A 17 22.43 15.08 -12.09
N SER A 18 22.54 16.17 -11.33
CA SER A 18 22.72 16.10 -9.89
C SER A 18 21.48 15.43 -9.31
N LEU A 19 21.59 14.20 -8.84
CA LEU A 19 20.59 13.56 -7.99
C LEU A 19 20.53 14.40 -6.69
N THR A 20 19.62 15.36 -6.63
CA THR A 20 19.31 16.05 -5.39
C THR A 20 18.50 15.10 -4.53
N THR A 21 19.07 14.65 -3.43
CA THR A 21 18.30 13.93 -2.39
C THR A 21 17.22 14.86 -1.86
N ALA A 22 16.00 14.33 -1.68
CA ALA A 22 14.90 15.09 -1.09
C ALA A 22 15.33 15.68 0.27
N ALA A 23 15.13 16.99 0.43
CA ALA A 23 15.47 17.70 1.65
C ALA A 23 14.27 17.73 2.61
N ASN A 24 14.55 17.71 3.93
CA ASN A 24 13.55 18.06 4.92
C ASN A 24 13.81 19.49 5.42
N ILE A 25 12.86 20.40 5.18
CA ILE A 25 12.94 21.81 5.54
C ILE A 25 12.11 22.02 6.80
N GLU A 26 12.74 22.44 7.89
CA GLU A 26 12.02 22.71 9.13
C GLU A 26 11.54 24.18 9.17
N VAL A 27 10.29 24.38 9.59
CA VAL A 27 9.67 25.68 9.82
C VAL A 27 9.12 25.72 11.25
N THR A 28 9.61 26.66 12.06
CA THR A 28 9.08 26.86 13.41
C THR A 28 7.86 27.78 13.39
N VAL A 29 6.86 27.46 14.19
CA VAL A 29 5.57 28.16 14.26
C VAL A 29 5.36 28.67 15.69
N GLY A 30 5.40 29.98 15.89
CA GLY A 30 5.20 30.60 17.20
C GLY A 30 6.38 30.51 18.16
N LYS A 31 7.60 30.28 17.69
CA LYS A 31 8.79 30.20 18.54
C LYS A 31 9.03 31.52 19.27
N ASP A 32 9.55 31.44 20.50
CA ASP A 32 9.75 32.58 21.41
C ASP A 32 8.45 33.38 21.70
N GLY A 33 7.29 32.76 21.51
CA GLY A 33 5.98 33.40 21.68
C GLY A 33 5.60 34.41 20.61
N LYS A 34 6.37 34.47 19.51
CA LYS A 34 6.13 35.41 18.40
C LYS A 34 5.08 34.87 17.44
N LEU A 35 4.31 35.77 16.83
CA LEU A 35 3.31 35.42 15.81
C LEU A 35 3.98 35.36 14.43
N GLU A 36 4.81 34.34 14.22
CA GLU A 36 5.56 34.16 12.97
C GLU A 36 5.82 32.71 12.63
N PHE A 37 6.04 32.45 11.35
CA PHE A 37 6.68 31.24 10.83
C PHE A 37 8.15 31.56 10.56
N VAL A 38 9.07 30.69 10.91
CA VAL A 38 10.52 30.91 10.67
C VAL A 38 11.15 29.66 10.05
N PRO A 39 11.69 29.79 8.84
CA PRO A 39 11.65 30.98 7.96
C PRO A 39 10.24 31.25 7.39
N PRO A 40 9.90 32.53 7.14
CA PRO A 40 8.55 32.90 6.70
C PRO A 40 8.29 32.61 5.21
N ASN A 41 9.33 32.46 4.41
CA ASN A 41 9.28 32.15 2.98
C ASN A 41 10.44 31.20 2.65
N ILE A 42 10.14 30.10 1.97
CA ILE A 42 11.12 29.09 1.59
C ILE A 42 11.01 28.74 0.11
N LYS A 43 12.08 28.16 -0.43
CA LYS A 43 12.09 27.50 -1.73
C LYS A 43 12.25 26.00 -1.50
N ALA A 44 11.44 25.21 -2.17
CA ALA A 44 11.47 23.75 -2.09
C ALA A 44 11.27 23.13 -3.49
N GLN A 45 11.83 21.97 -3.70
CA GLN A 45 11.74 21.20 -4.93
C GLN A 45 10.73 20.06 -4.79
N ILE A 46 10.33 19.49 -5.92
CA ILE A 46 9.48 18.28 -5.90
C ILE A 46 10.22 17.16 -5.16
N GLY A 47 9.52 16.52 -4.22
CA GLY A 47 10.06 15.48 -3.35
C GLY A 47 10.57 15.99 -2.00
N ASP A 48 10.85 17.28 -1.83
CA ASP A 48 11.19 17.84 -0.53
C ASP A 48 10.00 17.73 0.44
N THR A 49 10.32 17.68 1.73
CA THR A 49 9.33 17.77 2.80
C THR A 49 9.50 19.05 3.60
N VAL A 50 8.38 19.60 4.09
CA VAL A 50 8.37 20.77 4.97
C VAL A 50 7.71 20.38 6.28
N THR A 51 8.49 20.38 7.37
CA THR A 51 8.02 19.99 8.71
C THR A 51 7.81 21.23 9.58
N TYR A 52 6.57 21.41 10.06
CA TYR A 52 6.19 22.50 10.95
C TYR A 52 6.28 22.08 12.41
N LYS A 53 7.11 22.75 13.19
CA LYS A 53 7.29 22.55 14.64
C LYS A 53 6.55 23.64 15.41
N PHE A 54 5.58 23.26 16.24
CA PHE A 54 4.71 24.20 16.95
C PHE A 54 5.25 24.57 18.34
N PHE A 55 5.24 25.86 18.63
CA PHE A 55 5.64 26.44 19.93
C PHE A 55 4.45 27.15 20.59
N ALA A 56 4.67 27.91 21.66
CA ALA A 56 3.59 28.60 22.32
C ALA A 56 2.90 29.59 21.36
N LYS A 57 1.61 29.63 21.27
CA LYS A 57 0.53 29.25 22.18
C LYS A 57 -0.34 28.13 21.59
N ASN A 58 -1.27 28.49 20.71
CA ASN A 58 -2.10 27.56 19.92
C ASN A 58 -2.07 28.00 18.45
N HIS A 59 -1.41 27.22 17.65
CA HIS A 59 -1.16 27.54 16.26
C HIS A 59 -1.63 26.40 15.35
N ALA A 60 -1.86 26.74 14.09
CA ALA A 60 -2.07 25.78 13.02
C ALA A 60 -1.47 26.33 11.71
N VAL A 61 -1.30 25.45 10.75
CA VAL A 61 -0.93 25.75 9.36
C VAL A 61 -2.17 25.54 8.51
N ALA A 62 -2.66 26.59 7.87
CA ALA A 62 -3.82 26.53 7.00
C ALA A 62 -3.49 27.13 5.63
N GLN A 63 -3.81 26.43 4.55
CA GLN A 63 -3.56 26.90 3.19
C GLN A 63 -4.62 27.91 2.78
N SER A 64 -4.20 29.01 2.15
CA SER A 64 -5.07 30.00 1.52
C SER A 64 -4.64 30.23 0.07
N THR A 65 -5.28 31.18 -0.60
CA THR A 65 -4.80 31.67 -1.90
C THR A 65 -4.07 32.99 -1.72
N PHE A 66 -3.25 33.39 -2.70
CA PHE A 66 -2.63 34.73 -2.74
C PHE A 66 -3.69 35.85 -2.78
N ALA A 67 -4.80 35.61 -3.47
CA ALA A 67 -5.87 36.57 -3.65
C ALA A 67 -6.69 36.80 -2.37
N ASP A 68 -6.87 35.74 -1.58
CA ASP A 68 -7.70 35.72 -0.38
C ASP A 68 -6.94 35.15 0.82
N PRO A 69 -5.98 35.91 1.39
CA PRO A 69 -5.24 35.51 2.57
C PRO A 69 -6.15 35.43 3.81
N CYS A 70 -5.71 34.71 4.85
CA CYS A 70 -6.46 34.49 6.10
C CYS A 70 -7.76 33.69 5.97
N HIS A 71 -8.08 33.15 4.82
CA HIS A 71 -9.22 32.26 4.60
C HIS A 71 -8.76 30.91 4.09
N LEU A 72 -9.32 29.84 4.67
CA LEU A 72 -8.97 28.48 4.25
C LEU A 72 -9.44 28.27 2.80
N GLN A 73 -8.51 27.88 1.95
CA GLN A 73 -8.79 27.46 0.60
C GLN A 73 -9.66 26.18 0.63
N GLU A 74 -10.62 26.09 -0.25
CA GLU A 74 -11.39 24.86 -0.43
C GLU A 74 -10.46 23.68 -0.75
N ASN A 75 -10.60 22.57 0.00
CA ASN A 75 -9.71 21.41 -0.02
C ASN A 75 -8.22 21.75 0.25
N GLY A 76 -7.96 22.87 0.89
CA GLY A 76 -6.60 23.31 1.23
C GLY A 76 -6.02 22.53 2.41
N ILE A 77 -4.69 22.55 2.50
CA ILE A 77 -3.91 21.91 3.57
C ILE A 77 -4.29 22.51 4.93
N PHE A 78 -4.51 21.66 5.94
CA PHE A 78 -4.77 22.08 7.32
C PHE A 78 -4.10 21.10 8.30
N SER A 79 -3.26 21.64 9.21
CA SER A 79 -2.53 20.82 10.18
C SER A 79 -3.36 20.37 11.40
N GLY A 80 -4.54 20.94 11.61
CA GLY A 80 -5.17 20.97 12.94
C GLY A 80 -4.43 21.93 13.88
N PHE A 81 -5.12 22.37 14.93
CA PHE A 81 -4.50 23.19 15.97
C PHE A 81 -3.61 22.36 16.88
N THR A 82 -2.45 22.92 17.25
CA THR A 82 -1.50 22.31 18.17
C THR A 82 -1.20 23.27 19.32
N PRO A 83 -1.90 23.13 20.46
CA PRO A 83 -1.63 23.94 21.64
C PRO A 83 -0.32 23.54 22.28
N ASN A 84 0.49 24.53 22.66
CA ASN A 84 1.72 24.35 23.41
C ASN A 84 1.90 25.49 24.43
N ALA A 85 2.28 25.15 25.64
CA ALA A 85 2.53 26.14 26.68
C ALA A 85 3.95 26.72 26.62
N SER A 86 4.90 25.99 26.01
CA SER A 86 6.32 26.38 26.01
C SER A 86 6.66 27.27 24.80
N PRO A 87 7.31 28.42 25.00
CA PRO A 87 7.84 29.21 23.91
C PRO A 87 9.15 28.63 23.33
N ASP A 88 9.90 27.85 24.10
CA ASP A 88 11.26 27.40 23.76
C ASP A 88 11.34 25.93 23.40
N ILE A 89 10.36 25.13 23.82
CA ILE A 89 10.29 23.70 23.54
C ILE A 89 9.13 23.46 22.57
N ALA A 90 9.42 22.82 21.45
CA ALA A 90 8.40 22.46 20.48
C ALA A 90 7.37 21.49 21.08
N ALA A 91 6.13 21.58 20.63
CA ALA A 91 5.13 20.56 20.93
C ALA A 91 5.63 19.17 20.49
N PRO A 92 5.22 18.10 21.16
CA PRO A 92 5.59 16.75 20.73
C PRO A 92 4.95 16.36 19.40
N THR A 93 4.01 17.16 18.90
CA THR A 93 3.31 16.94 17.63
C THR A 93 3.79 17.92 16.59
N ASP A 94 4.18 17.42 15.45
CA ASP A 94 4.50 18.20 14.25
C ASP A 94 3.55 17.91 13.09
N PHE A 95 3.75 18.66 12.00
CA PHE A 95 2.98 18.49 10.78
C PHE A 95 3.90 18.62 9.56
N THR A 96 3.94 17.60 8.71
CA THR A 96 4.82 17.53 7.55
C THR A 96 4.02 17.45 6.26
N ILE A 97 4.38 18.29 5.28
CA ILE A 97 3.85 18.22 3.93
C ILE A 97 4.94 17.81 2.95
N THR A 98 4.56 17.10 1.89
CA THR A 98 5.45 16.76 0.77
C THR A 98 5.20 17.70 -0.40
N ILE A 99 6.25 18.20 -1.02
CA ILE A 99 6.15 19.08 -2.18
C ILE A 99 5.98 18.25 -3.44
N ASN A 100 4.81 18.36 -4.05
CA ASN A 100 4.44 17.60 -5.24
C ASN A 100 4.56 18.40 -6.54
N ASP A 101 4.59 19.75 -6.45
CA ASP A 101 4.87 20.64 -7.56
C ASP A 101 5.61 21.90 -7.09
N THR A 102 6.10 22.73 -8.02
CA THR A 102 6.83 23.95 -7.70
C THR A 102 5.98 25.22 -7.70
N LYS A 103 4.65 25.09 -7.77
CA LYS A 103 3.74 26.25 -7.70
C LYS A 103 3.80 26.90 -6.33
N PRO A 104 3.58 28.21 -6.24
CA PRO A 104 3.52 28.90 -4.96
C PRO A 104 2.40 28.37 -4.06
N LEU A 105 2.73 28.02 -2.82
CA LEU A 105 1.79 27.69 -1.76
C LEU A 105 1.78 28.82 -0.73
N TRP A 106 0.57 29.16 -0.25
CA TRP A 106 0.33 30.28 0.65
C TRP A 106 -0.34 29.78 1.91
N PHE A 107 0.21 30.11 3.07
CA PHE A 107 -0.26 29.60 4.35
C PHE A 107 -0.45 30.74 5.35
N TYR A 108 -1.30 30.48 6.35
CA TYR A 108 -1.55 31.39 7.46
C TYR A 108 -1.83 30.61 8.74
N CYS A 109 -1.76 31.27 9.90
CA CYS A 109 -2.26 30.75 11.15
C CYS A 109 -3.70 31.18 11.36
N PRO A 110 -4.70 30.25 11.43
CA PRO A 110 -6.12 30.57 11.54
C PRO A 110 -6.57 30.91 12.97
N GLN A 111 -5.65 31.11 13.92
CA GLN A 111 -5.97 31.48 15.30
C GLN A 111 -6.52 32.90 15.36
N THR A 112 -7.78 33.03 15.80
CA THR A 112 -8.48 34.32 15.89
C THR A 112 -8.20 35.06 17.20
N ASN A 113 -7.88 34.35 18.28
CA ASN A 113 -7.45 35.01 19.52
C ASN A 113 -6.08 35.66 19.33
N GLY A 114 -6.08 37.00 19.25
CA GLY A 114 -4.89 37.78 18.91
C GLY A 114 -4.70 37.98 17.41
N ASN A 115 -5.68 37.64 16.55
CA ASN A 115 -5.68 37.94 15.11
C ASN A 115 -4.36 37.55 14.42
N HIS A 116 -3.91 36.30 14.58
CA HIS A 116 -2.59 35.88 14.17
C HIS A 116 -2.27 36.20 12.71
N CYS A 117 -3.16 35.88 11.78
CA CYS A 117 -2.97 36.16 10.36
C CYS A 117 -2.83 37.66 10.07
N GLN A 118 -3.73 38.50 10.59
CA GLN A 118 -3.66 39.96 10.38
C GLN A 118 -2.46 40.61 11.08
N ASN A 119 -1.90 39.96 12.09
CA ASN A 119 -0.61 40.38 12.65
C ASN A 119 0.60 39.91 11.82
N GLY A 120 0.35 39.34 10.63
CA GLY A 120 1.39 38.94 9.70
C GLY A 120 1.90 37.51 9.89
N MET A 121 1.19 36.68 10.68
CA MET A 121 1.56 35.27 10.84
C MET A 121 1.14 34.47 9.61
N VAL A 122 1.93 34.62 8.56
CA VAL A 122 1.75 33.97 7.25
C VAL A 122 3.05 33.34 6.79
N HIS A 123 2.95 32.38 5.88
CA HIS A 123 4.07 31.63 5.35
C HIS A 123 3.87 31.37 3.85
N ALA A 124 4.97 31.25 3.10
CA ALA A 124 4.91 30.86 1.70
C ALA A 124 5.99 29.85 1.33
N ILE A 125 5.65 28.96 0.42
CA ILE A 125 6.60 28.07 -0.26
C ILE A 125 6.60 28.44 -1.73
N ASN A 126 7.79 28.59 -2.31
CA ASN A 126 7.99 28.91 -3.72
C ASN A 126 7.35 30.24 -4.18
N ALA A 127 7.12 31.21 -3.27
CA ALA A 127 6.65 32.53 -3.68
C ALA A 127 7.60 33.15 -4.72
N PRO A 128 7.10 33.74 -5.83
CA PRO A 128 7.96 34.39 -6.84
C PRO A 128 8.61 35.65 -6.28
N ASP A 129 9.73 36.05 -6.88
CA ASP A 129 10.48 37.22 -6.47
C ASP A 129 9.89 38.52 -7.03
N THR A 130 8.96 38.43 -7.97
CA THR A 130 8.23 39.56 -8.58
C THR A 130 6.73 39.26 -8.70
N GLY A 131 5.91 40.27 -8.72
CA GLY A 131 4.46 40.11 -8.81
C GLY A 131 3.83 39.63 -7.49
N ASN A 132 3.36 38.42 -7.41
CA ASN A 132 2.78 37.80 -6.21
C ASN A 132 3.88 37.36 -5.24
N THR A 133 4.63 38.31 -4.68
CA THR A 133 5.72 38.03 -3.75
C THR A 133 5.21 37.70 -2.35
N PHE A 134 6.06 37.12 -1.50
CA PHE A 134 5.73 36.88 -0.08
C PHE A 134 5.37 38.17 0.66
N ASP A 135 6.13 39.27 0.42
CA ASP A 135 5.82 40.55 1.09
C ASP A 135 4.47 41.11 0.66
N ALA A 136 4.13 41.00 -0.62
CA ALA A 136 2.81 41.40 -1.10
C ALA A 136 1.69 40.55 -0.47
N TYR A 137 1.90 39.25 -0.30
CA TYR A 137 0.94 38.35 0.39
C TYR A 137 0.78 38.76 1.85
N ARG A 138 1.89 38.99 2.58
CA ARG A 138 1.86 39.43 3.97
C ARG A 138 1.14 40.78 4.14
N ALA A 139 1.40 41.73 3.24
CA ALA A 139 0.72 43.04 3.26
C ALA A 139 -0.81 42.89 3.04
N LYS A 140 -1.24 41.98 2.16
CA LYS A 140 -2.66 41.66 1.97
C LYS A 140 -3.26 41.02 3.22
N ALA A 141 -2.56 40.08 3.85
CA ALA A 141 -3.01 39.41 5.06
C ALA A 141 -3.25 40.40 6.22
N GLN A 142 -2.38 41.41 6.35
CA GLN A 142 -2.52 42.47 7.35
C GLN A 142 -3.73 43.38 7.11
N GLN A 143 -4.28 43.40 5.90
CA GLN A 143 -5.46 44.16 5.52
C GLN A 143 -6.72 43.29 5.40
N ALA A 144 -6.58 41.98 5.59
CA ALA A 144 -7.70 41.05 5.48
C ALA A 144 -8.76 41.35 6.53
N ALA A 145 -10.01 41.11 6.16
CA ALA A 145 -11.14 41.17 7.08
C ALA A 145 -11.01 40.10 8.19
N THR A 146 -12.05 39.67 8.79
CA THR A 146 -12.02 38.65 9.84
C THR A 146 -11.43 37.33 9.29
N PRO A 147 -10.40 36.73 9.95
CA PRO A 147 -9.85 35.46 9.49
C PRO A 147 -10.87 34.33 9.62
N SER A 148 -10.85 33.40 8.69
CA SER A 148 -11.63 32.18 8.83
C SER A 148 -10.86 31.16 9.66
N THR A 149 -11.50 30.72 10.75
CA THR A 149 -11.07 29.52 11.47
C THR A 149 -11.77 28.33 10.86
N PRO A 150 -11.06 27.22 10.53
CA PRO A 150 -11.72 25.99 10.13
C PRO A 150 -12.76 25.57 11.17
N PRO A 151 -13.92 25.01 10.76
CA PRO A 151 -14.93 24.54 11.69
C PRO A 151 -14.36 23.66 12.79
N ALA A 152 -14.94 23.71 13.98
CA ALA A 152 -14.52 22.84 15.08
C ALA A 152 -14.66 21.37 14.66
N GLY A 153 -13.62 20.56 14.92
CA GLY A 153 -13.57 19.16 14.51
C GLY A 153 -13.06 18.93 13.07
N THR A 154 -12.66 19.99 12.34
CA THR A 154 -11.97 19.82 11.06
C THR A 154 -10.68 19.03 11.29
N LEU A 155 -10.56 17.88 10.62
CA LEU A 155 -9.40 17.00 10.72
C LEU A 155 -8.20 17.56 9.94
N PRO A 156 -6.97 17.19 10.31
CA PRO A 156 -5.78 17.48 9.52
C PRO A 156 -5.91 16.91 8.11
N VAL A 157 -5.47 17.67 7.10
CA VAL A 157 -5.55 17.28 5.69
C VAL A 157 -4.34 17.81 4.90
N GLY A 158 -3.91 17.07 3.89
CA GLY A 158 -2.86 17.49 2.96
C GLY A 158 -1.44 17.38 3.51
N GLY A 159 -1.25 16.71 4.64
CA GLY A 159 0.05 16.45 5.24
C GLY A 159 -0.04 15.38 6.33
N LEU A 160 1.11 15.00 6.89
CA LEU A 160 1.25 14.04 7.97
C LEU A 160 1.34 14.78 9.32
N ARG A 161 0.38 14.57 10.19
CA ARG A 161 0.42 14.98 11.59
C ARG A 161 1.01 13.86 12.42
N LYS A 162 2.12 14.11 13.14
CA LYS A 162 2.84 13.07 13.89
C LYS A 162 3.07 13.52 15.34
N LEU A 163 2.65 12.67 16.29
CA LEU A 163 2.96 12.79 17.72
C LEU A 163 4.18 11.93 18.04
N HIS A 164 5.19 12.50 18.66
CA HIS A 164 6.38 11.80 19.13
C HIS A 164 6.30 11.49 20.61
N ILE A 165 6.48 10.22 20.98
CA ILE A 165 6.52 9.74 22.38
C ILE A 165 7.81 8.97 22.60
N ASP A 166 8.66 9.46 23.50
CA ASP A 166 9.86 8.75 23.92
C ASP A 166 9.52 7.62 24.92
N VAL A 167 10.04 6.44 24.66
CA VAL A 167 9.89 5.25 25.50
C VAL A 167 11.16 5.05 26.32
N GLY A 168 11.09 5.18 27.63
CA GLY A 168 12.28 5.14 28.50
C GLY A 168 13.08 6.44 28.47
N PHE A 169 12.39 7.58 28.41
CA PHE A 169 13.00 8.91 28.34
C PHE A 169 14.01 9.15 29.46
N ASN A 170 15.23 9.58 29.10
CA ASN A 170 16.34 9.82 30.02
C ASN A 170 16.70 8.64 30.95
N GLY A 171 16.38 7.40 30.57
CA GLY A 171 16.58 6.21 31.35
C GLY A 171 15.56 5.99 32.48
N GLU A 172 14.51 6.81 32.52
CA GLU A 172 13.40 6.69 33.44
C GLU A 172 12.35 5.69 32.95
N LEU A 173 11.61 5.09 33.89
CA LEU A 173 10.51 4.18 33.57
C LEU A 173 9.24 4.97 33.18
N MET A 174 9.28 5.65 32.04
CA MET A 174 8.19 6.50 31.60
C MET A 174 8.11 6.58 30.07
N PHE A 175 6.91 6.93 29.61
CA PHE A 175 6.69 7.51 28.29
C PHE A 175 6.72 9.03 28.39
N ASN A 176 7.26 9.72 27.39
CA ASN A 176 7.32 11.17 27.40
C ASN A 176 6.95 11.76 26.02
N PRO A 177 5.82 12.49 25.91
CA PRO A 177 4.82 12.69 26.95
C PRO A 177 4.05 11.40 27.28
N ASN A 178 3.48 11.31 28.48
CA ASN A 178 2.73 10.15 28.95
C ASN A 178 1.21 10.33 28.95
N ASN A 179 0.73 11.55 28.69
CA ASN A 179 -0.69 11.87 28.58
C ASN A 179 -0.88 13.02 27.61
N VAL A 180 -1.58 12.78 26.52
CA VAL A 180 -1.79 13.76 25.45
C VAL A 180 -3.21 13.70 24.92
N THR A 181 -3.63 14.80 24.28
CA THR A 181 -4.87 14.86 23.49
C THR A 181 -4.50 15.10 22.04
N GLU A 182 -4.99 14.25 21.14
CA GLU A 182 -4.67 14.30 19.72
C GLU A 182 -5.88 14.10 18.84
N LEU A 183 -5.74 14.54 17.59
CA LEU A 183 -6.77 14.45 16.57
C LEU A 183 -6.77 13.08 15.89
N VAL A 184 -7.94 12.67 15.41
CA VAL A 184 -8.06 11.51 14.52
C VAL A 184 -7.19 11.73 13.27
N GLY A 185 -6.50 10.68 12.82
CA GLY A 185 -5.54 10.73 11.72
C GLY A 185 -4.11 11.06 12.14
N THR A 186 -3.86 11.41 13.42
CA THR A 186 -2.49 11.59 13.93
C THR A 186 -1.76 10.25 14.00
N VAL A 187 -0.55 10.20 13.45
CA VAL A 187 0.38 9.08 13.66
C VAL A 187 1.11 9.27 14.97
N VAL A 188 1.00 8.31 15.85
CA VAL A 188 1.75 8.27 17.11
C VAL A 188 3.01 7.46 16.90
N GLU A 189 4.17 8.11 16.99
CA GLU A 189 5.47 7.49 16.87
C GLU A 189 6.10 7.32 18.27
N PHE A 190 6.32 6.09 18.66
CA PHE A 190 7.03 5.74 19.89
C PHE A 190 8.50 5.48 19.58
N SER A 191 9.40 6.31 20.12
CA SER A 191 10.85 6.20 19.91
C SER A 191 11.51 5.51 21.11
N TYR A 192 12.14 4.35 20.88
CA TYR A 192 12.77 3.59 21.96
C TYR A 192 14.10 4.19 22.37
N ASN A 193 14.29 4.34 23.68
CA ASN A 193 15.54 4.73 24.35
C ASN A 193 16.17 3.52 25.07
N PRO A 194 17.42 3.65 25.60
CA PRO A 194 18.13 2.54 26.23
C PRO A 194 17.35 1.85 27.33
N ALA A 195 17.33 0.57 27.29
CA ALA A 195 16.87 -0.54 28.09
C ALA A 195 16.00 -1.50 27.25
N ASN A 196 15.19 -2.34 27.91
CA ASN A 196 14.31 -3.26 27.22
C ASN A 196 12.85 -2.89 27.52
N HIS A 197 12.19 -2.27 26.56
CA HIS A 197 10.82 -1.77 26.69
C HIS A 197 9.91 -2.42 25.64
N SER A 198 8.62 -2.43 25.95
CA SER A 198 7.54 -2.79 25.05
C SER A 198 6.43 -1.74 25.13
N ILE A 199 5.50 -1.76 24.19
CA ILE A 199 4.33 -0.88 24.20
C ILE A 199 3.10 -1.76 23.95
N VAL A 200 2.19 -1.81 24.91
CA VAL A 200 1.01 -2.68 24.85
C VAL A 200 -0.23 -1.86 25.19
N GLN A 201 -1.24 -1.94 24.33
CA GLN A 201 -2.53 -1.32 24.61
C GLN A 201 -3.28 -2.10 25.69
N SER A 202 -3.88 -1.39 26.64
CA SER A 202 -4.75 -1.96 27.68
C SER A 202 -6.13 -1.31 27.68
N SER A 203 -7.05 -1.84 28.46
CA SER A 203 -8.25 -1.11 28.88
C SER A 203 -7.96 -0.28 30.13
N PHE A 204 -8.80 0.73 30.40
CA PHE A 204 -8.73 1.53 31.64
C PHE A 204 -8.86 0.63 32.88
N ASP A 205 -9.80 -0.30 32.86
CA ASP A 205 -10.17 -1.11 34.01
C ASP A 205 -9.20 -2.28 34.29
N LYS A 206 -8.36 -2.65 33.29
CA LYS A 206 -7.34 -3.71 33.41
C LYS A 206 -5.96 -3.19 32.98
N PRO A 207 -5.35 -2.25 33.72
CA PRO A 207 -4.00 -1.79 33.40
C PRO A 207 -2.97 -2.92 33.54
N CYS A 208 -1.84 -2.81 32.85
CA CYS A 208 -0.76 -3.78 32.81
C CYS A 208 -1.15 -5.15 32.18
N GLN A 209 -2.32 -5.24 31.56
CA GLN A 209 -2.79 -6.41 30.81
C GLN A 209 -3.16 -5.98 29.38
N PRO A 210 -2.91 -6.82 28.37
CA PRO A 210 -3.36 -6.53 27.01
C PRO A 210 -4.87 -6.32 26.97
N ILE A 211 -5.32 -5.42 26.08
CA ILE A 211 -6.75 -5.16 25.92
C ILE A 211 -7.47 -6.40 25.39
N GLU A 212 -8.52 -6.80 26.09
CA GLU A 212 -9.40 -7.90 25.68
C GLU A 212 -10.53 -7.35 24.81
N ARG A 213 -10.34 -7.34 23.52
CA ARG A 213 -11.39 -6.98 22.54
C ARG A 213 -11.21 -7.75 21.25
N GLU A 214 -12.27 -7.92 20.51
CA GLU A 214 -12.20 -8.46 19.16
C GLU A 214 -11.26 -7.59 18.29
N GLY A 215 -10.33 -8.21 17.58
CA GLY A 215 -9.27 -7.53 16.85
C GLY A 215 -8.08 -7.02 17.69
N GLY A 216 -8.05 -7.32 19.02
CA GLY A 216 -6.93 -6.95 19.89
C GLY A 216 -6.71 -5.45 20.04
N GLY A 217 -5.50 -5.08 20.50
CA GLY A 217 -4.96 -3.73 20.53
C GLY A 217 -3.58 -3.70 19.89
N PHE A 218 -2.95 -2.53 19.84
CA PHE A 218 -1.58 -2.48 19.38
C PHE A 218 -0.62 -3.10 20.41
N VAL A 219 0.37 -3.82 19.91
CA VAL A 219 1.45 -4.41 20.71
C VAL A 219 2.76 -4.24 19.95
N ALA A 220 3.69 -3.50 20.51
CA ALA A 220 5.08 -3.53 20.09
C ALA A 220 5.86 -4.47 21.00
N PRO A 221 6.68 -5.38 20.45
CA PRO A 221 7.44 -6.35 21.23
C PRO A 221 8.48 -5.69 22.11
N PHE A 222 9.17 -6.48 22.93
CA PHE A 222 10.33 -6.01 23.67
C PHE A 222 11.47 -5.62 22.73
N VAL A 223 11.93 -4.37 22.86
CA VAL A 223 13.00 -3.80 22.05
C VAL A 223 14.18 -3.46 22.95
N PRO A 224 15.19 -4.34 23.07
CA PRO A 224 16.41 -4.01 23.80
C PRO A 224 17.26 -3.03 22.99
N THR A 225 17.45 -1.83 23.51
CA THR A 225 18.29 -0.79 22.91
C THR A 225 19.42 -0.37 23.84
N GLN A 226 20.54 0.12 23.28
CA GLN A 226 21.73 0.51 24.04
C GLN A 226 22.17 1.95 23.80
N GLN A 227 21.57 2.64 22.84
CA GLN A 227 21.96 4.00 22.45
C GLN A 227 20.74 4.92 22.27
N THR A 228 20.96 6.22 22.35
CA THR A 228 19.98 7.28 22.10
C THR A 228 20.52 8.20 21.00
N PRO A 229 19.79 8.44 19.90
CA PRO A 229 18.58 7.71 19.50
C PRO A 229 18.90 6.26 19.13
N SER A 230 17.96 5.35 19.42
CA SER A 230 18.14 3.93 19.07
C SER A 230 17.93 3.68 17.57
N GLY A 231 17.27 4.59 16.88
CA GLY A 231 16.77 4.40 15.53
C GLY A 231 15.56 3.47 15.43
N VAL A 232 15.08 2.92 16.54
CA VAL A 232 13.92 2.03 16.58
C VAL A 232 12.67 2.81 16.98
N THR A 233 11.63 2.76 16.14
CA THR A 233 10.34 3.40 16.40
C THR A 233 9.20 2.44 16.17
N PHE A 234 8.08 2.68 16.85
CA PHE A 234 6.82 1.99 16.62
C PHE A 234 5.73 3.00 16.36
N GLU A 235 4.98 2.86 15.29
CA GLU A 235 3.95 3.81 14.89
C GLU A 235 2.55 3.19 14.94
N VAL A 236 1.58 3.99 15.40
CA VAL A 236 0.15 3.67 15.41
C VAL A 236 -0.63 4.90 14.94
N THR A 237 -1.67 4.73 14.13
CA THR A 237 -2.55 5.83 13.71
C THR A 237 -3.81 5.87 14.56
N LEU A 238 -4.22 7.06 14.97
CA LEU A 238 -5.46 7.28 15.70
C LEU A 238 -6.65 7.23 14.73
N THR A 239 -7.46 6.18 14.84
CA THR A 239 -8.61 5.95 13.95
C THR A 239 -9.92 6.54 14.49
N ASN A 240 -9.98 6.86 15.79
CA ASN A 240 -11.09 7.52 16.45
C ASN A 240 -10.59 8.40 17.60
N SER A 241 -11.48 9.10 18.28
CA SER A 241 -11.17 9.97 19.42
C SER A 241 -11.32 9.28 20.78
N ASP A 242 -11.54 7.96 20.80
CA ASP A 242 -11.71 7.23 22.06
C ASP A 242 -10.42 7.25 22.89
N PRO A 243 -10.53 7.22 24.23
CA PRO A 243 -9.35 7.13 25.08
C PRO A 243 -8.55 5.86 24.85
N ILE A 244 -7.27 6.01 24.61
CA ILE A 244 -6.30 4.92 24.45
C ILE A 244 -5.44 4.86 25.69
N TRP A 245 -5.25 3.66 26.26
CA TRP A 245 -4.44 3.37 27.43
C TRP A 245 -3.36 2.39 27.04
N PHE A 246 -2.11 2.62 27.47
CA PHE A 246 -1.01 1.74 27.14
C PHE A 246 0.04 1.67 28.25
N TYR A 247 0.89 0.64 28.22
CA TYR A 247 1.89 0.37 29.24
C TYR A 247 3.10 -0.35 28.67
N CYS A 248 4.19 -0.39 29.47
CA CYS A 248 5.34 -1.25 29.20
C CYS A 248 5.20 -2.56 29.98
N ALA A 249 5.21 -3.69 29.27
CA ALA A 249 5.03 -5.02 29.88
C ALA A 249 6.28 -5.61 30.53
N GLN A 250 7.41 -4.87 30.62
CA GLN A 250 8.64 -5.37 31.23
C GLN A 250 8.44 -5.66 32.72
N THR A 251 8.64 -6.93 33.13
CA THR A 251 8.44 -7.39 34.49
C THR A 251 9.63 -7.12 35.39
N LYS A 252 10.86 -7.04 34.83
CA LYS A 252 12.05 -6.65 35.61
C LYS A 252 11.89 -5.20 36.08
N LYS A 253 11.89 -4.95 37.38
CA LYS A 253 11.53 -3.67 38.03
C LYS A 253 10.06 -3.26 37.86
N SER A 254 9.17 -4.17 37.46
CA SER A 254 7.72 -3.93 37.37
C SER A 254 7.37 -2.63 36.65
N HIS A 255 7.79 -2.45 35.39
CA HIS A 255 7.72 -1.16 34.69
C HIS A 255 6.33 -0.53 34.72
N CYS A 256 5.28 -1.28 34.40
CA CYS A 256 3.90 -0.78 34.45
C CYS A 256 3.49 -0.32 35.84
N GLN A 257 3.69 -1.18 36.86
CA GLN A 257 3.34 -0.86 38.28
C GLN A 257 4.19 0.27 38.82
N SER A 258 5.40 0.48 38.29
CA SER A 258 6.27 1.62 38.64
C SER A 258 5.87 2.92 37.94
N GLY A 259 4.77 2.90 37.16
CA GLY A 259 4.21 4.07 36.49
C GLY A 259 4.60 4.26 35.05
N MET A 260 5.23 3.24 34.41
CA MET A 260 5.48 3.29 32.96
C MET A 260 4.19 2.96 32.17
N VAL A 261 3.27 3.90 32.20
CA VAL A 261 1.95 3.88 31.54
C VAL A 261 1.73 5.18 30.79
N GLY A 262 0.83 5.16 29.81
CA GLY A 262 0.47 6.32 29.02
C GLY A 262 -0.99 6.32 28.61
N SER A 263 -1.46 7.50 28.16
CA SER A 263 -2.78 7.64 27.56
C SER A 263 -2.80 8.68 26.45
N ILE A 264 -3.71 8.47 25.51
CA ILE A 264 -4.08 9.44 24.48
C ILE A 264 -5.58 9.66 24.61
N ASN A 265 -6.02 10.91 24.57
CA ASN A 265 -7.42 11.32 24.66
C ASN A 265 -8.12 10.91 25.97
N ALA A 266 -7.34 10.72 27.08
CA ALA A 266 -7.95 10.52 28.38
C ALA A 266 -8.79 11.74 28.80
N ALA A 267 -9.87 11.50 29.53
CA ALA A 267 -10.65 12.56 30.10
C ALA A 267 -9.81 13.40 31.09
N THR A 268 -9.98 14.71 31.05
CA THR A 268 -9.29 15.64 31.98
C THR A 268 -9.92 15.66 33.37
N GLU A 269 -11.19 15.25 33.47
CA GLU A 269 -11.99 15.23 34.71
C GLU A 269 -12.82 13.95 34.77
N GLY A 270 -13.31 13.61 35.97
CA GLY A 270 -14.13 12.42 36.21
C GLY A 270 -13.32 11.20 36.62
N GLU A 271 -13.89 10.00 36.44
CA GLU A 271 -13.33 8.75 36.97
C GLU A 271 -12.21 8.16 36.09
N LYS A 272 -12.24 8.39 34.77
CA LYS A 272 -11.31 7.80 33.79
C LYS A 272 -10.27 8.83 33.33
N THR A 273 -9.52 9.40 34.30
CA THR A 273 -8.40 10.28 34.01
C THR A 273 -7.08 9.51 33.90
N PHE A 274 -6.06 10.11 33.31
CA PHE A 274 -4.72 9.52 33.27
C PHE A 274 -4.16 9.23 34.67
N GLN A 275 -4.39 10.12 35.67
CA GLN A 275 -3.93 9.89 37.03
C GLN A 275 -4.62 8.68 37.66
N ALA A 276 -5.94 8.53 37.46
CA ALA A 276 -6.69 7.38 37.94
C ALA A 276 -6.17 6.07 37.31
N PHE A 277 -5.86 6.08 36.02
CA PHE A 277 -5.26 4.93 35.33
C PHE A 277 -3.89 4.56 35.92
N LYS A 278 -3.03 5.55 36.19
CA LYS A 278 -1.72 5.35 36.79
C LYS A 278 -1.83 4.77 38.21
N ASP A 279 -2.81 5.24 39.00
CA ASP A 279 -3.08 4.74 40.33
C ASP A 279 -3.61 3.29 40.34
N LEU A 280 -4.39 2.93 39.35
CA LEU A 280 -4.83 1.54 39.11
C LEU A 280 -3.64 0.65 38.71
N ALA A 281 -2.79 1.13 37.80
CA ALA A 281 -1.61 0.40 37.34
C ALA A 281 -0.65 0.08 38.47
N ALA A 282 -0.46 1.00 39.41
CA ALA A 282 0.38 0.78 40.60
C ALA A 282 -0.09 -0.40 41.48
N LYS A 283 -1.37 -0.78 41.39
CA LYS A 283 -2.00 -1.87 42.16
C LYS A 283 -2.29 -3.11 41.29
N ALA A 284 -1.95 -3.07 40.02
CA ALA A 284 -2.27 -4.13 39.07
C ALA A 284 -1.41 -5.38 39.31
N SER A 285 -1.93 -6.52 38.84
CA SER A 285 -1.17 -7.77 38.75
C SER A 285 0.06 -7.61 37.88
N PRO A 286 1.07 -8.51 38.00
CA PRO A 286 2.26 -8.47 37.15
C PRO A 286 1.89 -8.35 35.67
N SER A 287 2.64 -7.51 34.97
CA SER A 287 2.39 -7.21 33.55
C SER A 287 2.52 -8.45 32.66
N THR A 288 1.68 -8.54 31.64
CA THR A 288 1.79 -9.54 30.58
C THR A 288 1.83 -8.84 29.22
N ILE A 289 2.39 -9.48 28.22
CA ILE A 289 2.38 -9.01 26.84
C ILE A 289 1.40 -9.83 25.99
N GLY A 290 0.97 -10.96 26.54
CA GLY A 290 0.21 -11.98 25.81
C GLY A 290 1.12 -12.86 24.94
N PRO A 291 0.97 -14.19 24.95
CA PRO A 291 1.82 -15.08 24.16
C PRO A 291 1.57 -14.96 22.64
N ASP A 292 0.38 -14.54 22.24
CA ASP A 292 -0.09 -14.54 20.86
C ASP A 292 -0.67 -13.19 20.42
N SER A 293 -0.24 -12.09 21.04
CA SER A 293 -0.76 -10.78 20.66
C SER A 293 -0.19 -10.37 19.31
N PRO A 294 -1.03 -10.16 18.28
CA PRO A 294 -0.56 -9.68 16.98
C PRO A 294 0.10 -8.30 17.16
N VAL A 295 1.18 -8.06 16.43
CA VAL A 295 1.78 -6.73 16.32
C VAL A 295 0.82 -5.87 15.48
N VAL A 296 -0.02 -5.08 16.15
CA VAL A 296 -0.84 -4.05 15.49
C VAL A 296 -0.06 -2.76 15.55
N GLY A 297 0.41 -2.27 14.42
CA GLY A 297 1.26 -1.10 14.29
C GLY A 297 2.54 -1.38 13.52
N ALA A 298 3.29 -0.32 13.21
CA ALA A 298 4.46 -0.36 12.36
C ALA A 298 5.76 -0.22 13.17
N LEU A 299 6.55 -1.28 13.26
CA LEU A 299 7.89 -1.21 13.84
C LEU A 299 8.91 -0.83 12.76
N LYS A 300 9.75 0.17 13.04
CA LYS A 300 10.77 0.70 12.11
C LYS A 300 12.15 0.71 12.76
N VAL A 301 13.19 0.48 11.94
CA VAL A 301 14.58 0.74 12.31
C VAL A 301 15.18 1.71 11.32
N ASN A 302 15.68 2.84 11.80
CA ASN A 302 16.20 3.94 10.97
C ASN A 302 15.22 4.36 9.86
N GLY A 303 13.92 4.43 10.18
CA GLY A 303 12.87 4.77 9.25
C GLY A 303 12.40 3.63 8.33
N THR A 304 13.10 2.50 8.32
CA THR A 304 12.74 1.33 7.53
C THR A 304 11.83 0.40 8.33
N PHE A 305 10.73 -0.01 7.76
CA PHE A 305 9.82 -0.99 8.35
C PHE A 305 10.53 -2.32 8.63
N ILE A 306 10.27 -2.87 9.81
CA ILE A 306 10.61 -4.25 10.14
C ILE A 306 9.37 -4.90 10.78
N SER A 307 9.02 -6.09 10.29
CA SER A 307 7.87 -6.83 10.82
C SER A 307 8.13 -7.43 12.20
N SER A 308 9.40 -7.63 12.57
CA SER A 308 9.83 -8.05 13.91
C SER A 308 11.31 -7.74 14.16
N LEU A 309 11.66 -7.45 15.44
CA LEU A 309 13.05 -7.44 15.90
C LEU A 309 13.55 -8.88 16.02
N GLY A 310 14.19 -9.37 15.03
CA GLY A 310 14.76 -10.72 15.04
C GLY A 310 14.84 -11.35 13.66
N GLY A 311 14.50 -10.60 12.61
CA GLY A 311 14.62 -11.07 11.23
C GLY A 311 13.65 -12.19 10.86
N THR A 312 12.60 -12.41 11.64
CA THR A 312 11.51 -13.24 11.17
C THR A 312 10.72 -12.40 10.17
N VAL A 313 10.93 -12.68 8.92
CA VAL A 313 10.04 -12.39 7.81
C VAL A 313 8.62 -12.68 8.30
N LEU A 314 7.63 -11.88 7.88
CA LEU A 314 6.22 -12.31 7.99
C LEU A 314 6.17 -13.71 7.39
N ASP A 315 6.08 -14.71 8.28
CA ASP A 315 6.16 -16.09 7.89
C ASP A 315 4.91 -16.39 7.07
N THR A 316 5.11 -16.62 5.77
CA THR A 316 4.02 -17.04 4.89
C THR A 316 3.38 -18.34 5.37
N THR A 317 4.10 -19.12 6.23
CA THR A 317 3.59 -20.33 6.85
C THR A 317 2.54 -20.06 7.92
N THR A 318 2.48 -18.85 8.48
CA THR A 318 1.47 -18.44 9.46
C THR A 318 0.21 -17.84 8.83
N LEU A 319 0.14 -17.76 7.51
CA LEU A 319 -1.09 -17.46 6.79
C LEU A 319 -2.03 -18.68 6.87
N ASP A 320 -2.44 -19.04 8.09
CA ASP A 320 -3.51 -20.00 8.32
C ASP A 320 -4.75 -19.55 7.53
N PRO A 321 -5.36 -20.42 6.73
CA PRO A 321 -6.60 -20.09 6.02
C PRO A 321 -7.71 -19.63 6.96
N SER A 322 -7.71 -20.08 8.22
CA SER A 322 -8.64 -19.62 9.27
C SER A 322 -8.31 -18.22 9.78
N LEU A 323 -7.06 -17.75 9.63
CA LEU A 323 -6.58 -16.43 10.06
C LEU A 323 -6.79 -15.33 9.00
N GLY A 324 -7.42 -15.62 7.88
CA GLY A 324 -7.86 -14.59 6.92
C GLY A 324 -8.78 -13.53 7.53
N SER A 325 -9.23 -13.74 8.77
CA SER A 325 -10.01 -12.79 9.56
C SER A 325 -9.18 -11.89 10.47
N GLU A 326 -7.93 -12.22 10.77
CA GLU A 326 -7.21 -11.63 11.92
C GLU A 326 -5.88 -10.97 11.59
N ILE A 327 -5.39 -11.02 10.34
CA ILE A 327 -4.29 -10.17 9.96
C ILE A 327 -4.90 -8.83 9.56
N PRO A 328 -4.94 -7.83 10.46
CA PRO A 328 -5.21 -6.48 9.98
C PRO A 328 -4.10 -6.19 8.96
N PRO A 329 -4.45 -5.70 7.77
CA PRO A 329 -3.44 -5.21 6.86
C PRO A 329 -2.57 -4.23 7.64
N PRO A 330 -1.26 -4.15 7.37
CA PRO A 330 -0.41 -3.16 8.01
C PRO A 330 -1.14 -1.83 7.92
N GLU A 331 -1.36 -1.19 9.07
CA GLU A 331 -2.02 0.11 9.12
C GLU A 331 -1.22 1.07 8.27
N MET A 332 -1.80 1.43 7.15
CA MET A 332 -1.14 2.26 6.19
C MET A 332 -1.58 3.69 6.42
N ASN A 333 -0.64 4.47 6.92
CA ASN A 333 -0.79 5.88 7.20
C ASN A 333 -0.86 6.70 5.92
N TYR A 334 -1.93 6.55 5.15
CA TYR A 334 -2.21 7.42 4.03
C TYR A 334 -3.30 8.41 4.39
N PRO A 335 -3.02 9.70 4.49
CA PRO A 335 -4.06 10.70 4.28
C PRO A 335 -4.51 10.60 2.79
N PRO A 336 -5.80 10.59 2.46
CA PRO A 336 -6.97 10.80 3.32
C PRO A 336 -7.68 9.50 3.74
N TYR A 337 -7.03 8.35 3.69
CA TYR A 337 -7.64 7.05 4.01
C TYR A 337 -7.65 6.78 5.52
N ILE A 338 -8.08 7.78 6.27
CA ILE A 338 -8.23 7.70 7.72
C ILE A 338 -9.27 6.64 8.05
N GLY A 339 -8.89 5.65 8.86
CA GLY A 339 -9.75 4.57 9.29
C GLY A 339 -10.10 3.57 8.18
N GLY A 340 -9.56 3.78 6.98
CA GLY A 340 -9.68 2.83 5.89
C GLY A 340 -8.36 2.11 5.70
N MET A 341 -8.35 0.84 5.97
CA MET A 341 -7.41 -0.02 5.28
C MET A 341 -7.59 0.18 3.79
N ALA A 342 -6.54 0.04 3.02
CA ALA A 342 -6.68 -0.05 1.58
C ALA A 342 -7.70 -1.16 1.27
N GLY A 343 -8.90 -0.78 0.87
CA GLY A 343 -10.01 -1.71 0.68
C GLY A 343 -11.15 -1.56 1.69
N GLY A 344 -10.98 -0.74 2.75
CA GLY A 344 -12.01 -0.50 3.76
C GLY A 344 -12.21 -1.67 4.73
N ASN A 345 -13.09 -1.46 5.70
CA ASN A 345 -13.55 -2.55 6.54
C ASN A 345 -14.36 -3.54 5.70
N GLN A 346 -14.25 -4.80 6.02
CA GLN A 346 -15.13 -5.83 5.47
C GLN A 346 -16.59 -5.39 5.66
N PRO A 347 -17.45 -5.58 4.67
CA PRO A 347 -18.87 -5.39 4.90
C PRO A 347 -19.30 -6.24 6.08
N ALA A 348 -19.99 -5.63 7.04
CA ALA A 348 -20.45 -6.30 8.25
C ALA A 348 -21.41 -7.48 7.96
N SER A 349 -21.90 -7.60 6.74
CA SER A 349 -22.73 -8.70 6.28
C SER A 349 -22.56 -8.89 4.77
N TYR A 350 -22.19 -10.08 4.37
CA TYR A 350 -22.37 -10.53 2.99
C TYR A 350 -23.86 -10.87 2.78
N ASN A 351 -24.43 -10.47 1.65
CA ASN A 351 -25.71 -11.01 1.21
C ASN A 351 -25.47 -12.34 0.49
N TRP A 352 -25.19 -13.39 1.25
CA TRP A 352 -25.09 -14.72 0.69
C TRP A 352 -26.45 -15.21 0.19
N GLY A 353 -26.44 -16.07 -0.82
CA GLY A 353 -27.62 -16.81 -1.23
C GLY A 353 -28.02 -17.86 -0.20
N ASP A 354 -29.19 -18.48 -0.40
CA ASP A 354 -29.66 -19.57 0.47
C ASP A 354 -28.82 -20.86 0.33
N ASN A 355 -28.11 -21.01 -0.78
CA ASN A 355 -27.23 -22.14 -1.08
C ASN A 355 -26.10 -21.72 -2.03
N ILE A 356 -25.14 -22.59 -2.21
CA ILE A 356 -24.03 -22.46 -3.18
C ILE A 356 -24.02 -23.72 -4.07
N THR A 357 -23.87 -23.52 -5.38
CA THR A 357 -23.74 -24.64 -6.33
C THR A 357 -22.33 -25.26 -6.26
N ASP A 358 -22.19 -26.53 -6.66
CA ASP A 358 -20.86 -27.16 -6.73
C ASP A 358 -19.96 -26.48 -7.76
N GLU A 359 -20.54 -25.91 -8.83
CA GLU A 359 -19.81 -25.09 -9.81
C GLU A 359 -19.26 -23.81 -9.16
N ALA A 360 -20.06 -23.11 -8.35
CA ALA A 360 -19.59 -21.93 -7.63
C ALA A 360 -18.51 -22.27 -6.61
N VAL A 361 -18.61 -23.42 -5.93
CA VAL A 361 -17.55 -23.89 -5.03
C VAL A 361 -16.23 -24.07 -5.79
N ALA A 362 -16.24 -24.77 -6.92
CA ALA A 362 -15.04 -25.02 -7.73
C ALA A 362 -14.42 -23.72 -8.25
N ILE A 363 -15.26 -22.79 -8.74
CA ILE A 363 -14.79 -21.49 -9.25
C ILE A 363 -14.20 -20.65 -8.11
N LEU A 364 -14.87 -20.51 -6.97
CA LEU A 364 -14.36 -19.74 -5.83
C LEU A 364 -13.06 -20.32 -5.27
N GLN A 365 -12.90 -21.65 -5.27
CA GLN A 365 -11.65 -22.30 -4.90
C GLN A 365 -10.53 -21.99 -5.92
N SER A 366 -10.85 -21.96 -7.21
CA SER A 366 -9.89 -21.58 -8.26
C SER A 366 -9.44 -20.12 -8.09
N LEU A 367 -10.36 -19.19 -7.85
CA LEU A 367 -10.04 -17.78 -7.58
C LEU A 367 -9.21 -17.63 -6.29
N GLN A 368 -9.56 -18.38 -5.23
CA GLN A 368 -8.79 -18.40 -4.00
C GLN A 368 -7.36 -18.91 -4.22
N TYR A 369 -7.17 -19.93 -5.05
CA TYR A 369 -5.86 -20.45 -5.40
C TYR A 369 -5.00 -19.40 -6.11
N VAL A 370 -5.57 -18.70 -7.09
CA VAL A 370 -4.89 -17.60 -7.81
C VAL A 370 -4.50 -16.48 -6.85
N ASP A 371 -5.43 -16.04 -6.00
CA ASP A 371 -5.15 -14.95 -5.06
C ASP A 371 -4.21 -15.37 -3.93
N ASN A 372 -4.17 -16.65 -3.53
CA ASN A 372 -3.15 -17.17 -2.61
C ASN A 372 -1.73 -16.96 -3.19
N PHE A 373 -1.53 -17.29 -4.47
CA PHE A 373 -0.25 -17.06 -5.15
C PHE A 373 0.13 -15.58 -5.17
N ILE A 374 -0.82 -14.69 -5.55
CA ILE A 374 -0.58 -13.24 -5.59
C ILE A 374 -0.21 -12.69 -4.21
N VAL A 375 -0.91 -13.10 -3.16
CA VAL A 375 -0.61 -12.69 -1.78
C VAL A 375 0.81 -13.08 -1.38
N VAL A 376 1.21 -14.34 -1.62
CA VAL A 376 2.55 -14.82 -1.28
C VAL A 376 3.62 -14.06 -2.08
N LEU A 377 3.40 -13.89 -3.39
CA LEU A 377 4.33 -13.16 -4.27
C LEU A 377 4.50 -11.68 -3.85
N LEU A 378 3.40 -11.01 -3.49
CA LEU A 378 3.43 -9.63 -3.01
C LEU A 378 4.12 -9.51 -1.65
N LEU A 379 3.88 -10.45 -0.73
CA LEU A 379 4.53 -10.49 0.58
C LEU A 379 6.04 -10.69 0.46
N GLU A 380 6.49 -11.60 -0.40
CA GLU A 380 7.91 -11.83 -0.63
C GLU A 380 8.61 -10.59 -1.18
N GLY A 381 8.03 -9.94 -2.18
CA GLY A 381 8.59 -8.68 -2.71
C GLY A 381 8.53 -7.53 -1.72
N PHE A 382 7.42 -7.38 -0.98
CA PHE A 382 7.31 -6.41 0.11
C PHE A 382 8.43 -6.63 1.14
N ASN A 383 8.66 -7.88 1.57
CA ASN A 383 9.69 -8.22 2.53
C ASN A 383 11.09 -7.86 1.99
N ARG A 384 11.40 -8.12 0.72
CA ARG A 384 12.68 -7.77 0.09
C ARG A 384 12.93 -6.26 0.05
N VAL A 385 11.93 -5.48 -0.37
CA VAL A 385 12.02 -4.01 -0.34
C VAL A 385 12.18 -3.51 1.09
N ASN A 386 11.41 -4.06 2.02
CA ASN A 386 11.44 -3.69 3.43
C ASN A 386 12.79 -4.02 4.11
N GLN A 387 13.46 -5.09 3.67
CA GLN A 387 14.80 -5.47 4.11
C GLN A 387 15.92 -4.71 3.38
N GLY A 388 15.59 -3.81 2.47
CA GLY A 388 16.55 -3.03 1.70
C GLY A 388 17.29 -3.82 0.60
N GLN A 389 16.80 -5.01 0.22
CA GLN A 389 17.45 -5.82 -0.81
C GLN A 389 17.37 -5.19 -2.20
N TRP A 390 16.37 -4.32 -2.45
CA TRP A 390 16.17 -3.59 -3.70
C TRP A 390 16.15 -2.06 -3.47
N SER A 391 16.89 -1.57 -2.47
CA SER A 391 16.88 -0.18 -2.02
C SER A 391 17.47 0.82 -3.04
N ASP A 392 18.29 0.34 -3.96
CA ASP A 392 18.85 1.11 -5.07
C ASP A 392 17.83 1.40 -6.19
N VAL A 393 16.75 0.64 -6.25
CA VAL A 393 15.69 0.81 -7.25
C VAL A 393 14.50 1.58 -6.68
N TYR A 394 14.06 1.23 -5.47
CA TYR A 394 12.93 1.88 -4.82
C TYR A 394 13.29 2.42 -3.44
N PRO A 395 12.97 3.70 -3.16
CA PRO A 395 13.11 4.26 -1.83
C PRO A 395 12.17 3.56 -0.84
N GLY A 396 12.52 3.55 0.43
CA GLY A 396 11.70 2.91 1.48
C GLY A 396 10.25 3.40 1.57
N SER A 397 9.94 4.58 1.00
CA SER A 397 8.56 5.09 0.91
C SER A 397 7.62 4.23 0.05
N ILE A 398 8.17 3.42 -0.87
CA ILE A 398 7.36 2.51 -1.70
C ILE A 398 6.72 1.38 -0.87
N THR A 399 7.29 1.04 0.30
CA THR A 399 6.76 -0.04 1.15
C THR A 399 5.31 0.17 1.53
N GLN A 400 4.89 1.42 1.71
CA GLN A 400 3.49 1.74 1.96
C GLN A 400 2.59 1.37 0.79
N THR A 401 3.00 1.68 -0.42
CA THR A 401 2.27 1.32 -1.64
C THR A 401 2.20 -0.20 -1.80
N LEU A 402 3.32 -0.89 -1.60
CA LEU A 402 3.38 -2.35 -1.68
C LEU A 402 2.51 -3.02 -0.61
N GLY A 403 2.56 -2.53 0.63
CA GLY A 403 1.69 -3.02 1.69
C GLY A 403 0.20 -2.82 1.35
N SER A 404 -0.18 -1.74 0.62
CA SER A 404 -1.55 -1.54 0.11
C SER A 404 -1.96 -2.63 -0.88
N LEU A 405 -1.07 -3.03 -1.78
CA LEU A 405 -1.33 -4.14 -2.70
C LEU A 405 -1.54 -5.45 -1.94
N VAL A 406 -0.67 -5.75 -0.96
CA VAL A 406 -0.80 -6.92 -0.09
C VAL A 406 -2.16 -6.91 0.63
N ALA A 407 -2.52 -5.79 1.27
CA ALA A 407 -3.76 -5.66 2.03
C ALA A 407 -5.01 -5.88 1.17
N GLN A 408 -5.05 -5.30 -0.04
CA GLN A 408 -6.16 -5.49 -0.97
C GLN A 408 -6.26 -6.95 -1.44
N SER A 409 -5.15 -7.58 -1.77
CA SER A 409 -5.12 -8.99 -2.18
C SER A 409 -5.58 -9.92 -1.06
N LEU A 410 -5.22 -9.65 0.20
CA LEU A 410 -5.71 -10.38 1.37
C LEU A 410 -7.23 -10.27 1.50
N ILE A 411 -7.82 -9.11 1.25
CA ILE A 411 -9.27 -8.91 1.30
C ILE A 411 -9.98 -9.67 0.18
N HIS A 412 -9.44 -9.65 -1.03
CA HIS A 412 -10.01 -10.44 -2.15
C HIS A 412 -10.01 -11.92 -1.81
N ARG A 413 -8.87 -12.46 -1.39
CA ARG A 413 -8.73 -13.84 -0.92
C ARG A 413 -9.73 -14.18 0.20
N ARG A 414 -9.88 -13.28 1.18
CA ARG A 414 -10.81 -13.47 2.30
C ARG A 414 -12.25 -13.54 1.82
N THR A 415 -12.64 -12.78 0.81
CA THR A 415 -13.98 -12.83 0.23
C THR A 415 -14.34 -14.26 -0.21
N TYR A 416 -13.42 -14.96 -0.85
CA TYR A 416 -13.63 -16.36 -1.25
C TYR A 416 -13.63 -17.30 -0.05
N THR A 417 -12.71 -17.10 0.90
CA THR A 417 -12.62 -17.88 2.14
C THR A 417 -13.93 -17.81 2.93
N ASP A 418 -14.41 -16.59 3.22
CA ASP A 418 -15.63 -16.37 4.01
C ASP A 418 -16.86 -16.96 3.30
N SER A 419 -16.94 -16.84 1.97
CA SER A 419 -18.03 -17.41 1.18
C SER A 419 -18.05 -18.94 1.25
N LEU A 420 -16.91 -19.59 1.04
CA LEU A 420 -16.82 -21.06 1.13
C LEU A 420 -17.12 -21.56 2.54
N GLN A 421 -16.57 -20.92 3.57
CA GLN A 421 -16.79 -21.29 4.98
C GLN A 421 -18.24 -21.09 5.41
N HIS A 422 -18.91 -20.03 4.95
CA HIS A 422 -20.32 -19.79 5.23
C HIS A 422 -21.21 -20.99 4.86
N PHE A 423 -20.89 -21.63 3.74
CA PHE A 423 -21.62 -22.82 3.26
C PHE A 423 -21.00 -24.15 3.73
N GLY A 424 -20.04 -24.11 4.66
CA GLY A 424 -19.37 -25.32 5.16
C GLY A 424 -18.56 -26.06 4.10
N LYS A 425 -18.01 -25.33 3.12
CA LYS A 425 -17.18 -25.89 2.04
C LYS A 425 -15.69 -25.73 2.36
N ASP A 426 -14.88 -26.63 1.83
CA ASP A 426 -13.44 -26.61 2.00
C ASP A 426 -12.82 -25.39 1.34
N VAL A 427 -11.86 -24.78 2.03
CA VAL A 427 -11.04 -23.66 1.53
C VAL A 427 -9.71 -24.15 0.99
N VAL A 428 -9.11 -23.39 0.07
CA VAL A 428 -7.81 -23.70 -0.49
C VAL A 428 -6.72 -23.19 0.45
N SER A 429 -5.89 -24.11 0.94
CA SER A 429 -4.74 -23.77 1.76
C SER A 429 -3.72 -22.94 0.97
N VAL A 430 -3.05 -21.99 1.66
CA VAL A 430 -1.92 -21.26 1.06
C VAL A 430 -0.77 -22.24 0.87
N CYS A 431 -0.18 -22.21 -0.30
CA CYS A 431 1.06 -22.92 -0.57
C CYS A 431 2.27 -22.08 -0.14
N ASN A 432 3.20 -22.67 0.58
CA ASN A 432 4.42 -22.02 1.03
C ASN A 432 5.66 -22.45 0.21
N ASN A 433 5.48 -23.36 -0.74
CA ASN A 433 6.55 -23.98 -1.52
C ASN A 433 6.45 -23.61 -3.01
N TYR A 434 5.99 -22.40 -3.33
CA TYR A 434 6.06 -21.93 -4.71
C TYR A 434 7.54 -21.75 -5.12
N ASP A 435 7.88 -22.20 -6.32
CA ASP A 435 9.17 -21.88 -6.94
C ASP A 435 9.14 -20.44 -7.47
N MET A 436 9.65 -19.52 -6.67
CA MET A 436 9.64 -18.08 -6.98
C MET A 436 11.05 -17.53 -7.27
N ASP A 437 12.08 -18.36 -7.33
CA ASP A 437 13.46 -17.90 -7.50
C ASP A 437 13.62 -17.02 -8.74
N ALA A 438 13.04 -17.45 -9.86
CA ALA A 438 13.06 -16.67 -11.10
C ALA A 438 12.28 -15.37 -11.00
N ALA A 439 11.11 -15.39 -10.36
CA ALA A 439 10.23 -14.23 -10.19
C ALA A 439 10.84 -13.18 -9.24
N LEU A 440 11.61 -13.60 -8.26
CA LEU A 440 12.22 -12.76 -7.23
C LEU A 440 13.68 -12.39 -7.52
N LYS A 441 14.15 -12.65 -8.73
CA LYS A 441 15.54 -12.36 -9.14
C LYS A 441 15.88 -10.88 -9.01
N ASP A 442 14.99 -10.02 -9.47
CA ASP A 442 15.11 -8.56 -9.41
C ASP A 442 13.70 -7.94 -9.33
N VAL A 443 13.64 -6.64 -9.08
CA VAL A 443 12.38 -5.93 -8.87
C VAL A 443 11.52 -5.86 -10.14
N ASP A 444 12.13 -5.74 -11.31
CA ASP A 444 11.39 -5.65 -12.58
C ASP A 444 10.74 -6.99 -12.92
N THR A 445 11.46 -8.09 -12.72
CA THR A 445 10.94 -9.45 -12.90
C THR A 445 9.83 -9.74 -11.90
N TRP A 446 10.00 -9.32 -10.64
CA TRP A 446 8.96 -9.45 -9.62
C TRP A 446 7.69 -8.69 -9.98
N LEU A 447 7.80 -7.39 -10.35
CA LEU A 447 6.64 -6.58 -10.75
C LEU A 447 5.94 -7.14 -12.00
N THR A 448 6.69 -7.65 -12.96
CA THR A 448 6.14 -8.33 -14.15
C THR A 448 5.35 -9.58 -13.75
N THR A 449 5.87 -10.35 -12.78
CA THR A 449 5.16 -11.53 -12.26
C THR A 449 3.92 -11.14 -11.47
N VAL A 450 3.99 -10.08 -10.65
CA VAL A 450 2.81 -9.51 -9.95
C VAL A 450 1.75 -9.08 -10.94
N LEU A 451 2.13 -8.37 -12.00
CA LEU A 451 1.23 -7.93 -13.06
C LEU A 451 0.57 -9.13 -13.76
N THR A 452 1.33 -10.17 -14.06
CA THR A 452 0.82 -11.42 -14.62
C THR A 452 -0.20 -12.07 -13.68
N GLY A 453 0.11 -12.18 -12.39
CA GLY A 453 -0.82 -12.71 -11.38
C GLY A 453 -2.12 -11.90 -11.30
N LEU A 454 -2.03 -10.58 -11.31
CA LEU A 454 -3.21 -9.71 -11.33
C LEU A 454 -4.06 -9.92 -12.59
N HIS A 455 -3.45 -10.07 -13.77
CA HIS A 455 -4.19 -10.37 -15.02
C HIS A 455 -4.83 -11.76 -15.00
N LEU A 456 -4.21 -12.76 -14.37
CA LEU A 456 -4.83 -14.06 -14.14
C LEU A 456 -6.07 -13.95 -13.25
N SER A 457 -5.97 -13.23 -12.12
CA SER A 457 -7.09 -13.05 -11.20
C SER A 457 -8.23 -12.24 -11.84
N ILE A 458 -7.91 -11.15 -12.54
CA ILE A 458 -8.87 -10.34 -13.29
C ILE A 458 -9.60 -11.20 -14.32
N GLY A 459 -8.86 -11.94 -15.14
CA GLY A 459 -9.41 -12.75 -16.20
C GLY A 459 -10.28 -13.91 -15.69
N ALA A 460 -9.84 -14.60 -14.64
CA ALA A 460 -10.60 -15.65 -13.98
C ALA A 460 -11.85 -15.10 -13.26
N THR A 461 -11.78 -13.88 -12.72
CA THR A 461 -12.96 -13.22 -12.13
C THR A 461 -14.00 -12.85 -13.20
N LEU A 462 -13.57 -12.44 -14.40
CA LEU A 462 -14.47 -12.21 -15.53
C LEU A 462 -15.17 -13.51 -15.96
N ASP A 463 -14.44 -14.61 -16.00
CA ASP A 463 -14.98 -15.94 -16.27
C ASP A 463 -16.02 -16.33 -15.21
N ALA A 464 -15.67 -16.21 -13.93
CA ALA A 464 -16.57 -16.46 -12.81
C ALA A 464 -17.85 -15.62 -12.87
N LEU A 465 -17.75 -14.33 -13.19
CA LEU A 465 -18.91 -13.45 -13.39
C LEU A 465 -19.82 -13.95 -14.50
N THR A 466 -19.24 -14.49 -15.57
CA THR A 466 -20.01 -15.02 -16.70
C THR A 466 -20.73 -16.33 -16.35
N LEU A 467 -20.05 -17.23 -15.65
CA LEU A 467 -20.56 -18.56 -15.29
C LEU A 467 -21.58 -18.50 -14.15
N LEU A 468 -21.32 -17.68 -13.12
CA LEU A 468 -22.12 -17.64 -11.88
C LEU A 468 -23.29 -16.64 -11.92
N ALA A 469 -23.39 -15.79 -12.96
CA ALA A 469 -24.43 -14.77 -13.05
C ALA A 469 -25.86 -15.31 -12.89
N THR A 470 -26.11 -16.54 -13.28
CA THR A 470 -27.45 -17.15 -13.26
C THR A 470 -27.60 -18.14 -12.10
N SER A 471 -26.57 -18.94 -11.82
CA SER A 471 -26.62 -19.99 -10.80
C SER A 471 -26.45 -19.45 -9.36
N ASP A 472 -25.50 -18.53 -9.21
CA ASP A 472 -25.11 -17.95 -7.91
C ASP A 472 -25.00 -16.42 -7.99
N PRO A 473 -26.07 -15.69 -8.35
CA PRO A 473 -26.03 -14.25 -8.62
C PRO A 473 -25.62 -13.41 -7.40
N TRP A 474 -25.70 -13.96 -6.20
CA TRP A 474 -25.24 -13.32 -4.96
C TRP A 474 -23.71 -13.08 -4.95
N THR A 475 -22.93 -13.82 -5.74
CA THR A 475 -21.48 -13.64 -5.87
C THR A 475 -21.12 -12.40 -6.69
N THR A 476 -22.00 -11.96 -7.59
CA THR A 476 -21.73 -10.89 -8.58
C THR A 476 -21.26 -9.58 -7.97
N PRO A 477 -21.87 -9.02 -6.88
CA PRO A 477 -21.41 -7.75 -6.32
C PRO A 477 -19.97 -7.82 -5.78
N ALA A 478 -19.64 -8.92 -5.10
CA ALA A 478 -18.30 -9.10 -4.51
C ALA A 478 -17.24 -9.28 -5.61
N LEU A 479 -17.51 -10.13 -6.60
CA LEU A 479 -16.60 -10.35 -7.73
C LEU A 479 -16.40 -9.09 -8.57
N ALA A 480 -17.47 -8.36 -8.89
CA ALA A 480 -17.38 -7.14 -9.70
C ALA A 480 -16.61 -6.00 -8.99
N THR A 481 -16.80 -5.85 -7.66
CA THR A 481 -16.06 -4.83 -6.89
C THR A 481 -14.59 -5.22 -6.71
N GLY A 482 -14.29 -6.52 -6.51
CA GLY A 482 -12.94 -7.06 -6.48
C GLY A 482 -12.20 -6.83 -7.80
N LEU A 483 -12.85 -7.13 -8.93
CA LEU A 483 -12.33 -6.89 -10.28
C LEU A 483 -11.92 -5.42 -10.47
N GLY A 484 -12.76 -4.47 -10.08
CA GLY A 484 -12.45 -3.04 -10.16
C GLY A 484 -11.24 -2.63 -9.32
N SER A 485 -11.02 -3.28 -8.16
CA SER A 485 -9.84 -3.08 -7.33
C SER A 485 -8.58 -3.64 -7.99
N GLN A 486 -8.63 -4.86 -8.48
CA GLN A 486 -7.51 -5.54 -9.15
C GLN A 486 -7.05 -4.79 -10.40
N ALA A 487 -7.98 -4.23 -11.19
CA ALA A 487 -7.65 -3.40 -12.35
C ALA A 487 -6.87 -2.12 -11.95
N ARG A 488 -7.22 -1.49 -10.81
CA ARG A 488 -6.44 -0.35 -10.28
C ARG A 488 -5.06 -0.79 -9.79
N MET A 489 -4.95 -1.96 -9.18
CA MET A 489 -3.65 -2.52 -8.75
C MET A 489 -2.75 -2.79 -9.95
N SER A 490 -3.29 -3.37 -11.03
CA SER A 490 -2.60 -3.58 -12.30
C SER A 490 -2.08 -2.26 -12.90
N ALA A 491 -2.93 -1.22 -12.94
CA ALA A 491 -2.54 0.10 -13.40
C ALA A 491 -1.38 0.71 -12.58
N LEU A 492 -1.41 0.52 -11.25
CA LEU A 492 -0.33 0.97 -10.36
C LEU A 492 0.98 0.23 -10.63
N VAL A 493 0.94 -1.09 -10.79
CA VAL A 493 2.13 -1.90 -11.11
C VAL A 493 2.72 -1.50 -12.46
N ASN A 494 1.89 -1.23 -13.48
CA ASN A 494 2.35 -0.68 -14.75
C ASN A 494 3.11 0.65 -14.58
N LEU A 495 2.57 1.57 -13.77
CA LEU A 495 3.25 2.86 -13.49
C LEU A 495 4.57 2.66 -12.74
N MET A 496 4.64 1.70 -11.84
CA MET A 496 5.89 1.36 -11.12
C MET A 496 6.99 0.85 -12.07
N GLN A 497 6.60 0.23 -13.18
CA GLN A 497 7.51 -0.21 -14.24
C GLN A 497 7.75 0.84 -15.33
N ASN A 498 7.32 2.09 -15.14
CA ASN A 498 7.34 3.16 -16.14
C ASN A 498 6.54 2.84 -17.41
N HIS A 499 5.55 1.98 -17.31
CA HIS A 499 4.61 1.68 -18.37
C HIS A 499 3.38 2.59 -18.32
N VAL A 500 2.54 2.53 -19.34
CA VAL A 500 1.27 3.26 -19.38
C VAL A 500 0.27 2.59 -18.42
N ALA A 501 -0.35 3.35 -17.53
CA ALA A 501 -1.31 2.83 -16.56
C ALA A 501 -2.50 2.09 -17.19
N ALA A 502 -3.01 2.61 -18.32
CA ALA A 502 -4.11 2.02 -19.07
C ALA A 502 -3.58 1.37 -20.35
N ALA A 503 -2.98 0.20 -20.21
CA ALA A 503 -2.33 -0.50 -21.30
C ALA A 503 -3.32 -1.08 -22.34
N ALA A 504 -4.58 -1.32 -21.94
CA ALA A 504 -5.62 -1.84 -22.81
C ALA A 504 -6.99 -1.26 -22.44
N PRO A 505 -7.91 -1.11 -23.42
CA PRO A 505 -9.23 -0.54 -23.15
C PRO A 505 -10.19 -1.50 -22.43
N ARG A 506 -9.86 -2.78 -22.34
CA ARG A 506 -10.63 -3.83 -21.67
C ARG A 506 -9.70 -4.87 -21.08
N GLU A 507 -10.15 -5.49 -20.02
CA GLU A 507 -9.51 -6.65 -19.43
C GLU A 507 -9.78 -7.92 -20.26
N VAL A 508 -8.88 -8.90 -20.14
CA VAL A 508 -8.94 -10.15 -20.91
C VAL A 508 -9.49 -11.28 -20.07
N LEU A 509 -10.61 -11.85 -20.46
CA LEU A 509 -11.16 -13.05 -19.84
C LEU A 509 -10.23 -14.25 -20.12
N ILE A 510 -9.99 -15.03 -19.07
CA ILE A 510 -9.32 -16.34 -19.15
C ILE A 510 -10.12 -17.35 -18.33
N PRO A 511 -10.41 -18.56 -18.85
CA PRO A 511 -11.02 -19.61 -18.05
C PRO A 511 -10.27 -19.86 -16.74
N HIS A 512 -10.99 -19.98 -15.63
CA HIS A 512 -10.38 -20.10 -14.30
C HIS A 512 -9.49 -21.35 -14.17
N GLU A 513 -9.77 -22.43 -14.91
CA GLU A 513 -8.93 -23.64 -14.97
C GLU A 513 -7.57 -23.34 -15.65
N LEU A 514 -7.57 -22.52 -16.68
CA LEU A 514 -6.32 -22.10 -17.33
C LEU A 514 -5.50 -21.15 -16.45
N ALA A 515 -6.16 -20.28 -15.69
CA ALA A 515 -5.49 -19.42 -14.73
C ALA A 515 -4.79 -20.22 -13.63
N THR A 516 -5.46 -21.23 -13.05
CA THR A 516 -4.85 -22.13 -12.05
C THR A 516 -3.73 -22.97 -12.67
N SER A 517 -3.90 -23.41 -13.91
CA SER A 517 -2.93 -24.19 -14.66
C SER A 517 -1.62 -23.41 -14.92
N TYR A 518 -1.73 -22.11 -15.20
CA TYR A 518 -0.56 -21.23 -15.35
C TYR A 518 0.31 -21.24 -14.08
N ILE A 519 -0.31 -21.01 -12.92
CA ILE A 519 0.40 -20.99 -11.65
C ILE A 519 1.01 -22.36 -11.34
N ALA A 520 0.23 -23.43 -11.54
CA ALA A 520 0.70 -24.80 -11.29
C ALA A 520 1.91 -25.15 -12.15
N SER A 521 1.90 -24.81 -13.44
CA SER A 521 2.97 -25.16 -14.37
C SER A 521 4.23 -24.31 -14.23
N HIS A 522 4.12 -23.05 -13.73
CA HIS A 522 5.25 -22.13 -13.64
C HIS A 522 5.85 -22.02 -12.23
N TYR A 523 5.02 -22.18 -11.19
CA TYR A 523 5.42 -21.85 -9.81
C TYR A 523 5.13 -22.97 -8.80
N ALA A 524 4.43 -24.04 -9.18
CA ALA A 524 4.08 -25.12 -8.27
C ALA A 524 4.45 -26.49 -8.87
N PRO A 525 5.75 -26.77 -9.09
CA PRO A 525 6.20 -27.97 -9.79
C PRO A 525 5.93 -29.26 -9.01
N ASP A 526 5.68 -29.18 -7.70
CA ASP A 526 5.32 -30.33 -6.90
C ASP A 526 3.81 -30.36 -6.59
N ALA A 527 3.27 -31.55 -6.42
CA ALA A 527 1.83 -31.76 -6.19
C ALA A 527 1.33 -31.17 -4.85
N SER A 528 2.22 -30.74 -3.96
CA SER A 528 1.84 -30.17 -2.66
C SER A 528 1.20 -28.79 -2.78
N CYS A 529 1.46 -28.10 -3.89
CA CYS A 529 0.97 -26.77 -4.24
C CYS A 529 0.04 -26.77 -5.46
N GLY A 530 -0.48 -27.89 -5.84
CA GLY A 530 -1.38 -28.03 -6.99
C GLY A 530 -2.74 -27.34 -6.78
N PRO A 531 -3.47 -27.09 -7.87
CA PRO A 531 -4.82 -26.54 -7.81
C PRO A 531 -5.75 -27.48 -7.03
N PRO A 532 -6.85 -26.96 -6.47
CA PRO A 532 -7.77 -27.76 -5.67
C PRO A 532 -8.39 -28.92 -6.49
N SER A 533 -8.49 -30.08 -5.87
CA SER A 533 -8.94 -31.33 -6.50
C SER A 533 -10.46 -31.41 -6.79
N THR A 534 -11.20 -30.35 -6.48
CA THR A 534 -12.66 -30.29 -6.60
C THR A 534 -13.18 -29.72 -7.90
N THR A 535 -12.32 -29.22 -8.78
CA THR A 535 -12.71 -28.89 -10.16
C THR A 535 -13.12 -30.18 -10.88
N LYS A 536 -14.16 -30.13 -11.71
CA LYS A 536 -14.71 -31.29 -12.46
C LYS A 536 -13.64 -32.13 -13.16
N ASP A 537 -12.47 -31.55 -13.35
CA ASP A 537 -11.29 -32.15 -13.98
C ASP A 537 -10.00 -31.71 -13.26
N ALA A 538 -9.93 -31.84 -11.94
CA ALA A 538 -8.76 -31.53 -11.11
C ALA A 538 -7.46 -32.24 -11.54
N THR A 539 -7.53 -33.09 -12.56
CA THR A 539 -6.39 -33.77 -13.19
C THR A 539 -5.80 -33.02 -14.37
N LYS A 540 -6.42 -31.91 -14.82
CA LYS A 540 -5.95 -31.14 -15.97
C LYS A 540 -5.13 -29.92 -15.55
N SER A 541 -3.90 -30.12 -15.12
CA SER A 541 -2.88 -29.10 -15.22
C SER A 541 -2.21 -29.22 -16.59
N PHE A 542 -2.28 -28.17 -17.39
CA PHE A 542 -1.61 -28.14 -18.68
C PHE A 542 -0.13 -27.77 -18.53
N PRO A 543 0.78 -28.35 -19.31
CA PRO A 543 2.17 -27.94 -19.29
C PRO A 543 2.29 -26.47 -19.74
N ALA A 544 3.32 -25.78 -19.28
CA ALA A 544 3.59 -24.41 -19.70
C ALA A 544 3.80 -24.35 -21.23
N LEU A 545 3.24 -23.33 -21.85
CA LEU A 545 3.55 -23.02 -23.25
C LEU A 545 4.81 -22.13 -23.27
N VAL A 546 5.88 -22.64 -23.88
CA VAL A 546 7.12 -21.86 -23.98
C VAL A 546 7.09 -21.05 -25.27
N ILE A 547 7.12 -19.73 -25.14
CA ILE A 547 7.24 -18.77 -26.24
C ILE A 547 8.57 -18.03 -26.09
N LYS A 548 9.38 -18.01 -27.17
CA LYS A 548 10.72 -17.44 -27.11
C LYS A 548 10.72 -15.92 -27.02
N ASP A 549 9.80 -15.27 -27.70
CA ASP A 549 9.68 -13.81 -27.76
C ASP A 549 8.37 -13.37 -27.10
N LYS A 550 8.43 -12.98 -25.83
CA LYS A 550 7.23 -12.57 -25.05
C LYS A 550 6.79 -11.11 -25.29
N VAL A 551 7.63 -10.29 -25.93
CA VAL A 551 7.31 -8.92 -26.32
C VAL A 551 7.25 -8.87 -27.84
N VAL A 552 6.07 -8.69 -28.37
CA VAL A 552 5.82 -8.66 -29.79
C VAL A 552 5.59 -7.21 -30.24
N GLN A 553 6.44 -6.72 -31.12
CA GLN A 553 6.23 -5.45 -31.82
C GLN A 553 5.74 -5.74 -33.23
N PRO A 554 4.46 -5.46 -33.53
CA PRO A 554 3.96 -5.64 -34.87
C PRO A 554 4.75 -4.76 -35.86
N ASP A 555 5.37 -5.38 -36.85
CA ASP A 555 5.93 -4.65 -37.97
C ASP A 555 4.77 -4.25 -38.88
N THR A 556 4.59 -2.95 -39.12
CA THR A 556 3.51 -2.41 -40.01
C THR A 556 3.56 -2.95 -41.42
N ASN A 557 4.63 -3.66 -41.81
CA ASN A 557 4.85 -4.20 -43.16
C ASN A 557 5.00 -5.72 -43.21
N ARG A 558 4.93 -6.43 -42.08
CA ARG A 558 5.09 -7.90 -42.02
C ARG A 558 4.11 -8.53 -41.05
N VAL A 559 3.68 -9.73 -41.37
CA VAL A 559 2.96 -10.59 -40.44
C VAL A 559 3.93 -10.98 -39.34
N THR A 560 3.58 -10.66 -38.10
CA THR A 560 4.42 -10.95 -36.92
C THR A 560 4.30 -12.43 -36.56
N GLU A 561 5.42 -13.12 -36.47
CA GLU A 561 5.48 -14.51 -36.05
C GLU A 561 6.08 -14.63 -34.65
N ILE A 562 5.59 -15.60 -33.88
CA ILE A 562 6.21 -16.08 -32.65
C ILE A 562 6.77 -17.48 -32.84
N THR A 563 7.85 -17.79 -32.15
CA THR A 563 8.39 -19.13 -32.07
C THR A 563 7.99 -19.78 -30.75
N ILE A 564 7.44 -21.00 -30.82
CA ILE A 564 6.97 -21.76 -29.65
C ILE A 564 7.77 -23.07 -29.50
N GLU A 565 7.71 -23.67 -28.32
CA GLU A 565 8.15 -25.05 -28.13
C GLU A 565 6.93 -25.97 -28.14
N ILE A 566 6.87 -26.86 -29.11
CA ILE A 566 5.79 -27.83 -29.23
C ILE A 566 6.10 -29.00 -28.26
N PRO A 567 5.19 -29.38 -27.33
CA PRO A 567 5.39 -30.53 -26.46
C PRO A 567 5.65 -31.81 -27.26
N LYS A 568 6.53 -32.67 -26.76
CA LYS A 568 6.87 -33.97 -27.39
C LYS A 568 5.59 -34.81 -27.51
N ASP A 569 5.56 -35.62 -28.59
CA ASP A 569 4.45 -36.55 -28.88
C ASP A 569 3.10 -35.88 -29.24
N THR A 570 3.09 -34.57 -29.52
CA THR A 570 1.90 -33.88 -30.00
C THR A 570 1.64 -34.23 -31.47
N GLN A 571 0.44 -34.71 -31.79
CA GLN A 571 0.04 -35.11 -33.15
C GLN A 571 -1.18 -34.34 -33.61
N GLY A 572 -1.29 -34.08 -34.92
CA GLY A 572 -2.42 -33.44 -35.57
C GLY A 572 -2.19 -31.97 -35.90
N GLY A 573 -3.23 -31.31 -36.38
CA GLY A 573 -3.19 -29.86 -36.61
C GLY A 573 -3.10 -29.12 -35.30
N LEU A 574 -2.21 -28.14 -35.24
CA LEU A 574 -1.98 -27.33 -34.04
C LEU A 574 -2.37 -25.88 -34.30
N PHE A 575 -2.91 -25.25 -33.28
CA PHE A 575 -3.35 -23.85 -33.34
C PHE A 575 -2.92 -23.11 -32.07
N ILE A 576 -2.66 -21.82 -32.20
CA ILE A 576 -2.67 -20.91 -31.06
C ILE A 576 -4.03 -20.26 -30.97
N ALA A 577 -4.70 -20.48 -29.85
CA ALA A 577 -5.88 -19.74 -29.46
C ALA A 577 -5.44 -18.47 -28.74
N TRP A 578 -5.87 -17.33 -29.22
CA TRP A 578 -5.52 -15.99 -28.74
C TRP A 578 -6.71 -15.39 -27.99
N LEU A 579 -6.51 -15.04 -26.72
CA LEU A 579 -7.46 -14.27 -25.93
C LEU A 579 -6.91 -12.85 -25.80
N GLY A 580 -7.69 -11.89 -26.25
CA GLY A 580 -7.30 -10.48 -26.27
C GLY A 580 -8.39 -9.56 -25.71
N PRO A 581 -8.08 -8.26 -25.51
CA PRO A 581 -8.96 -7.31 -24.80
C PRO A 581 -10.31 -7.05 -25.48
N TRP A 582 -10.45 -7.35 -26.76
CA TRP A 582 -11.69 -7.09 -27.52
C TRP A 582 -12.70 -8.21 -27.49
N GLY A 583 -12.42 -9.25 -26.69
CA GLY A 583 -13.30 -10.41 -26.54
C GLY A 583 -13.30 -11.33 -27.76
N GLY A 584 -13.56 -12.60 -27.50
CA GLY A 584 -13.57 -13.65 -28.48
C GLY A 584 -12.19 -14.27 -28.71
N LEU A 585 -12.23 -15.55 -29.06
CA LEU A 585 -11.05 -16.30 -29.45
C LEU A 585 -10.69 -16.05 -30.90
N LYS A 586 -9.40 -15.87 -31.15
CA LYS A 586 -8.84 -15.96 -32.51
C LYS A 586 -7.93 -17.19 -32.55
N PHE A 587 -7.84 -17.80 -33.72
CA PHE A 587 -6.98 -18.97 -33.92
C PHE A 587 -6.04 -18.71 -35.06
N THR A 588 -4.78 -19.06 -34.89
CA THR A 588 -3.80 -19.13 -35.98
C THR A 588 -3.17 -20.51 -35.98
N SER A 589 -2.96 -21.07 -37.19
CA SER A 589 -2.32 -22.36 -37.31
C SER A 589 -0.84 -22.28 -36.92
N VAL A 590 -0.35 -23.33 -36.31
CA VAL A 590 1.07 -23.50 -36.02
C VAL A 590 1.74 -24.23 -37.20
N ASP A 591 2.83 -23.66 -37.69
CA ASP A 591 3.72 -24.41 -38.59
C ASP A 591 4.59 -25.34 -37.72
N ALA A 592 4.29 -26.65 -37.81
CA ALA A 592 5.00 -27.65 -37.03
C ALA A 592 6.45 -27.87 -37.50
N THR A 593 6.82 -27.42 -38.69
CA THR A 593 8.15 -27.56 -39.27
C THR A 593 9.11 -26.57 -38.60
N ASP A 594 8.67 -25.31 -38.53
CA ASP A 594 9.49 -24.21 -37.98
C ASP A 594 9.09 -23.85 -36.56
N SER A 595 8.03 -24.48 -36.04
CA SER A 595 7.46 -24.19 -34.70
C SER A 595 7.05 -22.73 -34.53
N THR A 596 6.42 -22.15 -35.56
CA THR A 596 5.99 -20.75 -35.59
C THR A 596 4.48 -20.62 -35.69
N ALA A 597 3.97 -19.49 -35.21
CA ALA A 597 2.58 -19.08 -35.37
C ALA A 597 2.47 -17.57 -35.56
N TYR A 598 1.48 -17.14 -36.36
CA TYR A 598 1.23 -15.73 -36.59
C TYR A 598 0.44 -15.11 -35.42
N VAL A 599 0.83 -13.90 -35.02
CA VAL A 599 0.07 -13.08 -34.09
C VAL A 599 -0.97 -12.27 -34.85
N PRO A 600 -2.27 -12.36 -34.52
CA PRO A 600 -3.30 -11.58 -35.19
C PRO A 600 -3.11 -10.06 -35.08
N ASP A 601 -3.21 -9.32 -36.19
CA ASP A 601 -2.98 -7.85 -36.25
C ASP A 601 -3.87 -7.02 -35.33
N SER A 602 -5.00 -7.57 -34.89
CA SER A 602 -5.97 -6.88 -34.04
C SER A 602 -5.75 -7.06 -32.56
N LEU A 603 -4.67 -7.73 -32.17
CA LEU A 603 -4.29 -7.90 -30.76
C LEU A 603 -3.41 -6.74 -30.32
N SER A 604 -3.62 -6.27 -29.09
CA SER A 604 -2.81 -5.23 -28.45
C SER A 604 -2.85 -5.36 -26.94
N GLY A 605 -1.82 -4.88 -26.28
CA GLY A 605 -1.67 -4.97 -24.82
C GLY A 605 -1.32 -6.39 -24.38
N HIS A 606 -1.75 -6.79 -23.18
CA HIS A 606 -1.61 -8.15 -22.68
C HIS A 606 -2.60 -9.08 -23.39
N VAL A 607 -2.09 -10.18 -23.90
CA VAL A 607 -2.88 -11.24 -24.54
C VAL A 607 -2.44 -12.60 -24.01
N TRP A 608 -3.37 -13.56 -23.97
CA TRP A 608 -3.06 -14.92 -23.59
C TRP A 608 -3.00 -15.79 -24.85
N ALA A 609 -1.98 -16.62 -24.93
CA ALA A 609 -1.79 -17.61 -25.98
C ALA A 609 -1.94 -19.02 -25.37
N VAL A 610 -2.73 -19.86 -26.03
CA VAL A 610 -2.98 -21.25 -25.61
C VAL A 610 -2.73 -22.16 -26.81
N LEU A 611 -1.88 -23.17 -26.69
CA LEU A 611 -1.70 -24.17 -27.72
C LEU A 611 -2.85 -25.18 -27.66
N THR A 612 -3.53 -25.39 -28.79
CA THR A 612 -4.70 -26.26 -28.91
C THR A 612 -4.57 -27.25 -30.09
N ASN A 613 -5.30 -28.36 -30.02
CA ASN A 613 -5.39 -29.34 -31.07
C ASN A 613 -6.61 -29.12 -32.01
N LYS A 614 -7.37 -28.07 -31.76
CA LYS A 614 -8.56 -27.73 -32.55
C LYS A 614 -8.80 -26.21 -32.50
N ASP A 615 -9.27 -25.65 -33.59
CA ASP A 615 -9.74 -24.27 -33.71
C ASP A 615 -11.26 -24.16 -33.60
N GLY A 616 -11.76 -22.92 -33.62
CA GLY A 616 -13.18 -22.60 -33.70
C GLY A 616 -14.03 -22.97 -32.51
N VAL A 617 -13.43 -23.31 -31.35
CA VAL A 617 -14.13 -23.54 -30.09
C VAL A 617 -14.53 -22.23 -29.44
N LYS A 618 -15.48 -22.28 -28.51
CA LYS A 618 -15.81 -21.16 -27.61
C LYS A 618 -14.83 -21.07 -26.47
N VAL A 619 -14.77 -19.92 -25.78
CA VAL A 619 -13.92 -19.72 -24.60
C VAL A 619 -14.24 -20.75 -23.50
N ALA A 620 -15.52 -21.03 -23.27
CA ALA A 620 -15.97 -22.00 -22.27
C ALA A 620 -15.57 -23.46 -22.55
N ASP A 621 -15.18 -23.76 -23.78
CA ASP A 621 -14.77 -25.11 -24.19
C ASP A 621 -13.24 -25.20 -24.43
N LEU A 622 -12.51 -24.11 -24.15
CA LEU A 622 -11.08 -23.98 -24.52
C LEU A 622 -10.22 -25.01 -23.78
N ASP A 623 -10.52 -25.28 -22.52
CA ASP A 623 -9.84 -26.29 -21.70
C ASP A 623 -9.91 -27.70 -22.30
N THR A 624 -10.99 -28.01 -23.04
CA THR A 624 -11.19 -29.34 -23.66
C THR A 624 -10.25 -29.62 -24.82
N VAL A 625 -9.70 -28.60 -25.43
CA VAL A 625 -8.81 -28.67 -26.61
C VAL A 625 -7.39 -28.19 -26.33
N THR A 626 -7.12 -27.73 -25.11
CA THR A 626 -5.82 -27.21 -24.69
C THR A 626 -4.78 -28.33 -24.60
N ILE A 627 -3.59 -28.09 -25.15
CA ILE A 627 -2.40 -28.95 -25.08
C ILE A 627 -1.38 -28.37 -24.11
N ALA A 628 -1.14 -27.05 -24.18
CA ALA A 628 -0.18 -26.33 -23.34
C ALA A 628 -0.59 -24.86 -23.16
N GLY A 629 -0.16 -24.28 -22.06
CA GLY A 629 -0.44 -22.91 -21.71
C GLY A 629 -1.50 -22.76 -20.61
N PRO A 630 -1.98 -21.56 -20.37
CA PRO A 630 -1.76 -20.35 -21.16
C PRO A 630 -0.35 -19.76 -21.00
N GLU A 631 0.03 -18.87 -21.90
CA GLU A 631 1.22 -18.01 -21.75
C GLU A 631 0.81 -16.57 -22.06
N ILE A 632 1.42 -15.61 -21.34
CA ILE A 632 1.14 -14.19 -21.51
C ILE A 632 2.15 -13.56 -22.47
N LEU A 633 1.67 -12.69 -23.35
CA LEU A 633 2.48 -11.88 -24.24
C LEU A 633 2.05 -10.42 -24.14
N TRP A 634 3.01 -9.55 -24.37
CA TRP A 634 2.75 -8.14 -24.61
C TRP A 634 2.83 -7.84 -26.11
N VAL A 635 1.71 -7.43 -26.68
CA VAL A 635 1.63 -6.99 -28.07
C VAL A 635 1.59 -5.47 -28.11
N SER A 636 2.70 -4.87 -28.53
CA SER A 636 2.82 -3.42 -28.66
C SER A 636 2.06 -2.94 -29.88
N GLN A 637 1.18 -1.95 -29.71
CA GLN A 637 0.58 -1.21 -30.82
C GLN A 637 0.96 0.26 -30.70
N GLN A 638 1.48 0.83 -31.79
CA GLN A 638 1.63 2.29 -31.87
C GLN A 638 0.29 2.88 -32.34
N TRP A 639 -0.42 3.53 -31.42
CA TRP A 639 -1.56 4.36 -31.77
C TRP A 639 -1.06 5.74 -32.18
N SER A 640 -1.45 6.22 -33.34
CA SER A 640 -1.27 7.63 -33.72
C SER A 640 -2.54 8.41 -33.34
N VAL A 641 -2.37 9.68 -32.93
CA VAL A 641 -3.51 10.58 -32.62
C VAL A 641 -4.42 10.76 -33.84
N SER A 642 -3.94 10.43 -35.06
CA SER A 642 -4.69 10.46 -36.30
C SER A 642 -5.68 9.28 -36.47
N ASP A 643 -5.64 8.28 -35.59
CA ASP A 643 -6.50 7.10 -35.63
C ASP A 643 -7.83 7.30 -34.86
N PHE A 644 -8.06 8.52 -34.32
CA PHE A 644 -9.27 8.91 -33.58
C PHE A 644 -10.04 10.03 -34.27
#